data_cdeaac0066ce6b218b960a6ba36e906c
#
_entry.id   cdeaac0066ce6b218b960a6ba36e906c
#
_cell.length_a   1.000
_cell.length_b   1.000
_cell.length_c   1.000
_cell.angle_alpha   90.00
_cell.angle_beta   90.00
_cell.angle_gamma   90.00
#
_symmetry.space_group_name_H-M   'P 1'
#
loop_
_entity.id
_entity.type
_entity.pdbx_description
1 polymer ?
#
loop_
_entity_poly.entity_id
_entity_poly.type
_entity_poly.pdbx_seq_one_letter_code
_entity_poly.pdbx_strand_id
1 'polypeptide(L)'
;MFAMLGALLSALARAQGTPADLTELPIEQLMQVQVVTGASKYAQTASEAPANVSVITAADIKAYGWRTLADILRSLPGLYTSYDRNYTTLGARGFLRSGDYDTRLLLLIDGYRTNDPIFDQASVGTESMLNVDLIERVEYVPGAGSAAYGSNALFGVINVITKRGRDIGGVQVGGSTGSSNAPNTREGRVTWGKQAENGAEWLLSASVDDSPGRDLYFAEFDKPGVSDGFARGMDFDRAKRLFAKGSFGEFGLTFGYVDRTKGVPTASYDQRFNDPRSRTVDTRQMFNGTWQHMVDDTTDVSARVYWGRYVSLGDYTYNPPPAGINRDVFDTAWYGTEVKLVTRRIERHTLVVGTELQRDYRDAMRNFDTVPYVNYLDDHRSNNRVGVYVQDQFVLHPGWVLDTGLRYDHTSFAPGIFSPRVGLIWHAAPTTTVKAIYGMAYRAPNDYELHYQTSAPGGQQVNTGLSAERIRTYEAVLEQQVAAGGRATLSVFQNYVANLISQSADPNTGLLYFSNVARVRTRGAELGYEQNWPGGTRLRTSYSFQHSEDIDTGQTLSNSPRHMLKINATAPLWRDDWRAGVEAQYISNRLTASGAVGGYWITNLTLLATRLAPSLEMSASLYNLFDRRYADPVGPEQPQSSIQQDGRAFRLKFTYTFR
;
A
#
# COMPACT_ATOMS: atom_id res chain seq x y z
N MET A 1 36.64 -3.06 -2.04
CA MET A 1 35.34 -3.61 -1.64
C MET A 1 35.11 -5.08 -2.08
N PHE A 2 35.84 -5.59 -3.05
CA PHE A 2 35.79 -7.02 -3.46
C PHE A 2 36.62 -7.98 -2.60
N ALA A 3 37.58 -7.51 -1.84
CA ALA A 3 38.47 -8.35 -1.03
C ALA A 3 37.88 -8.80 0.33
N MET A 4 36.84 -8.13 0.85
CA MET A 4 36.15 -8.54 2.07
C MET A 4 35.05 -9.60 1.83
N LEU A 5 34.54 -9.74 0.60
CA LEU A 5 33.58 -10.78 0.25
C LEU A 5 34.25 -12.16 0.14
N GLY A 6 35.52 -12.23 -0.24
CA GLY A 6 36.27 -13.47 -0.39
C GLY A 6 36.64 -14.16 0.95
N ALA A 7 36.78 -13.40 2.02
CA ALA A 7 37.13 -13.93 3.33
C ALA A 7 35.92 -14.51 4.10
N LEU A 8 34.71 -14.09 3.77
CA LEU A 8 33.46 -14.63 4.33
C LEU A 8 33.02 -15.94 3.68
N LEU A 9 33.41 -16.17 2.42
CA LEU A 9 33.05 -17.39 1.68
C LEU A 9 33.88 -18.62 2.06
N SER A 10 35.06 -18.47 2.62
CA SER A 10 35.93 -19.59 3.00
C SER A 10 35.61 -20.25 4.36
N ALA A 11 34.76 -19.64 5.19
CA ALA A 11 34.33 -20.19 6.47
C ALA A 11 33.03 -21.04 6.39
N LEU A 12 32.37 -21.12 5.23
CA LEU A 12 31.01 -21.65 5.08
C LEU A 12 30.93 -23.06 4.48
N ALA A 13 32.05 -23.73 4.25
CA ALA A 13 32.04 -25.07 3.65
C ALA A 13 32.01 -26.20 4.68
N ARG A 14 30.92 -26.38 5.43
CA ARG A 14 30.52 -27.65 6.07
C ARG A 14 29.23 -27.49 6.90
N ALA A 15 28.07 -27.73 6.29
CA ALA A 15 26.91 -28.32 6.98
C ALA A 15 25.88 -28.78 5.93
N GLN A 16 25.71 -30.07 5.80
CA GLN A 16 24.59 -30.68 5.06
C GLN A 16 23.38 -30.66 6.01
N GLY A 17 22.34 -29.87 5.66
CA GLY A 17 21.05 -29.89 6.36
C GLY A 17 19.91 -30.13 5.36
N THR A 18 19.09 -31.13 5.63
CA THR A 18 17.78 -31.33 4.99
C THR A 18 16.86 -30.13 5.23
N PRO A 19 15.84 -29.86 4.36
CA PRO A 19 14.83 -28.84 4.63
C PRO A 19 14.22 -29.09 6.02
N ALA A 20 14.18 -28.09 6.87
CA ALA A 20 13.65 -28.23 8.21
C ALA A 20 12.16 -28.60 8.13
N ASP A 21 11.80 -29.79 8.53
CA ASP A 21 10.42 -30.17 8.74
C ASP A 21 9.85 -29.30 9.86
N LEU A 22 8.83 -28.50 9.54
CA LEU A 22 8.21 -27.58 10.50
C LEU A 22 7.68 -28.32 11.75
N THR A 23 7.42 -29.64 11.66
CA THR A 23 6.97 -30.46 12.78
C THR A 23 8.09 -30.81 13.77
N GLU A 24 9.36 -30.66 13.39
CA GLU A 24 10.52 -30.91 14.24
C GLU A 24 11.05 -29.65 14.94
N LEU A 25 10.51 -28.44 14.61
CA LEU A 25 10.94 -27.19 15.20
C LEU A 25 10.37 -27.03 16.63
N PRO A 26 11.18 -26.52 17.60
CA PRO A 26 10.65 -26.08 18.89
C PRO A 26 9.52 -25.08 18.73
N ILE A 27 8.53 -25.14 19.61
CA ILE A 27 7.34 -24.26 19.59
C ILE A 27 7.74 -22.77 19.51
N GLU A 28 8.83 -22.38 20.17
CA GLU A 28 9.37 -21.03 20.13
C GLU A 28 9.88 -20.62 18.74
N GLN A 29 10.39 -21.57 17.97
CA GLN A 29 10.81 -21.32 16.58
C GLN A 29 9.63 -21.39 15.62
N LEU A 30 8.68 -22.29 15.82
CA LEU A 30 7.42 -22.35 15.07
C LEU A 30 6.61 -21.06 15.19
N MET A 31 6.60 -20.42 16.36
CA MET A 31 5.94 -19.13 16.56
C MET A 31 6.64 -17.96 15.83
N GLN A 32 7.85 -18.14 15.32
CA GLN A 32 8.61 -17.16 14.55
C GLN A 32 8.51 -17.38 13.04
N VAL A 33 7.96 -18.52 12.59
CA VAL A 33 7.77 -18.81 11.17
C VAL A 33 6.67 -17.92 10.60
N GLN A 34 7.06 -16.97 9.79
CA GLN A 34 6.13 -16.09 9.09
C GLN A 34 5.62 -16.79 7.82
N VAL A 35 4.35 -17.21 7.83
CA VAL A 35 3.68 -17.73 6.64
C VAL A 35 3.08 -16.57 5.85
N VAL A 36 3.41 -16.52 4.56
CA VAL A 36 2.97 -15.48 3.62
C VAL A 36 2.30 -16.10 2.40
N THR A 37 1.37 -15.37 1.81
CA THR A 37 0.65 -15.77 0.60
C THR A 37 0.87 -14.81 -0.56
N GLY A 38 1.27 -13.57 -0.26
CA GLY A 38 1.41 -12.49 -1.23
C GLY A 38 2.55 -12.68 -2.25
N ALA A 39 3.51 -13.57 -2.01
CA ALA A 39 4.66 -13.76 -2.90
C ALA A 39 4.35 -14.66 -4.11
N SER A 40 3.54 -15.72 -3.92
CA SER A 40 3.34 -16.78 -4.94
C SER A 40 1.89 -17.28 -5.04
N LYS A 41 0.91 -16.57 -4.43
CA LYS A 41 -0.52 -16.95 -4.40
C LYS A 41 -0.83 -18.28 -3.70
N TYR A 42 0.11 -18.84 -2.94
CA TYR A 42 -0.10 -19.97 -2.02
C TYR A 42 0.68 -19.74 -0.72
N ALA A 43 0.32 -20.45 0.35
CA ALA A 43 0.96 -20.31 1.65
C ALA A 43 2.35 -20.94 1.66
N GLN A 44 3.36 -20.15 2.01
CA GLN A 44 4.76 -20.58 2.14
C GLN A 44 5.45 -19.80 3.24
N THR A 45 6.62 -20.22 3.69
CA THR A 45 7.41 -19.45 4.65
C THR A 45 8.05 -18.22 3.97
N ALA A 46 8.26 -17.16 4.70
CA ALA A 46 8.89 -15.95 4.15
C ALA A 46 10.33 -16.22 3.65
N SER A 47 11.04 -17.20 4.23
CA SER A 47 12.38 -17.61 3.78
C SER A 47 12.37 -18.36 2.45
N GLU A 48 11.29 -19.12 2.15
CA GLU A 48 11.09 -19.82 0.88
C GLU A 48 10.50 -18.91 -0.20
N ALA A 49 9.97 -17.78 0.18
CA ALA A 49 9.42 -16.81 -0.78
C ALA A 49 10.55 -16.22 -1.65
N PRO A 50 10.36 -16.12 -2.99
CA PRO A 50 11.34 -15.52 -3.88
C PRO A 50 11.28 -13.98 -3.81
N ALA A 51 11.31 -13.42 -2.60
CA ALA A 51 11.30 -11.98 -2.29
C ALA A 51 11.79 -11.75 -0.86
N ASN A 52 12.16 -10.50 -0.54
CA ASN A 52 12.38 -10.05 0.84
C ASN A 52 11.05 -9.59 1.46
N VAL A 53 10.23 -10.53 1.90
CA VAL A 53 8.87 -10.22 2.41
C VAL A 53 8.94 -9.62 3.81
N SER A 54 8.17 -8.56 4.01
CA SER A 54 7.95 -7.93 5.33
C SER A 54 6.52 -8.17 5.79
N VAL A 55 6.36 -8.49 7.08
CA VAL A 55 5.05 -8.73 7.70
C VAL A 55 4.86 -7.80 8.89
N ILE A 56 3.72 -7.12 8.94
CA ILE A 56 3.26 -6.33 10.08
C ILE A 56 2.03 -7.01 10.69
N THR A 57 2.04 -7.22 11.99
CA THR A 57 0.95 -7.90 12.71
C THR A 57 -0.05 -6.93 13.34
N ALA A 58 -1.24 -7.42 13.71
CA ALA A 58 -2.21 -6.66 14.51
C ALA A 58 -1.62 -6.14 15.83
N ALA A 59 -0.72 -6.89 16.44
CA ALA A 59 -0.02 -6.49 17.66
C ALA A 59 0.89 -5.27 17.43
N ASP A 60 1.58 -5.22 16.29
CA ASP A 60 2.41 -4.08 15.90
C ASP A 60 1.52 -2.84 15.65
N ILE A 61 0.41 -3.00 14.93
CA ILE A 61 -0.54 -1.91 14.63
C ILE A 61 -1.02 -1.23 15.92
N LYS A 62 -1.38 -2.03 16.93
CA LYS A 62 -1.79 -1.53 18.24
C LYS A 62 -0.64 -0.90 19.02
N ALA A 63 0.54 -1.54 19.04
CA ALA A 63 1.69 -1.11 19.83
C ALA A 63 2.24 0.24 19.36
N TYR A 64 2.15 0.56 18.05
CA TYR A 64 2.59 1.84 17.49
C TYR A 64 1.44 2.85 17.30
N GLY A 65 0.20 2.45 17.53
CA GLY A 65 -0.96 3.34 17.43
C GLY A 65 -1.25 3.84 16.01
N TRP A 66 -0.91 3.05 14.98
CA TRP A 66 -1.13 3.43 13.58
C TRP A 66 -2.62 3.60 13.27
N ARG A 67 -2.93 4.61 12.45
CA ARG A 67 -4.29 5.11 12.19
C ARG A 67 -4.83 4.69 10.82
N THR A 68 -3.93 4.60 9.83
CA THR A 68 -4.25 4.28 8.44
C THR A 68 -3.32 3.18 7.92
N LEU A 69 -3.66 2.60 6.77
CA LEU A 69 -2.76 1.67 6.09
C LEU A 69 -1.46 2.36 5.66
N ALA A 70 -1.51 3.65 5.31
CA ALA A 70 -0.32 4.45 5.00
C ALA A 70 0.64 4.56 6.19
N ASP A 71 0.13 4.75 7.43
CA ASP A 71 0.95 4.75 8.65
C ASP A 71 1.69 3.40 8.82
N ILE A 72 1.02 2.28 8.54
CA ILE A 72 1.59 0.94 8.58
C ILE A 72 2.69 0.78 7.53
N LEU A 73 2.38 1.12 6.28
CA LEU A 73 3.26 0.90 5.14
C LEU A 73 4.52 1.77 5.19
N ARG A 74 4.42 3.03 5.64
CA ARG A 74 5.59 3.90 5.79
C ARG A 74 6.59 3.39 6.84
N SER A 75 6.23 2.44 7.70
CA SER A 75 7.15 1.80 8.66
C SER A 75 8.05 0.73 8.01
N LEU A 76 7.70 0.27 6.80
CA LEU A 76 8.40 -0.80 6.08
C LEU A 76 9.64 -0.31 5.31
N PRO A 77 10.68 -1.15 5.11
CA PRO A 77 11.85 -0.80 4.33
C PRO A 77 11.48 -0.31 2.92
N GLY A 78 12.18 0.68 2.40
CA GLY A 78 12.01 1.17 1.03
C GLY A 78 10.72 1.95 0.75
N LEU A 79 9.71 1.91 1.63
CA LEU A 79 8.44 2.63 1.46
C LEU A 79 8.45 4.00 2.17
N TYR A 80 7.78 4.98 1.59
CA TYR A 80 7.57 6.31 2.18
C TYR A 80 6.28 6.90 1.65
N THR A 81 5.74 7.91 2.33
CA THR A 81 4.47 8.55 1.95
C THR A 81 4.67 10.03 1.61
N SER A 82 3.76 10.55 0.80
CA SER A 82 3.55 11.97 0.55
C SER A 82 2.06 12.26 0.66
N TYR A 83 1.67 13.36 1.34
CA TYR A 83 0.27 13.72 1.55
C TYR A 83 -0.02 15.14 1.04
N ASP A 84 -0.95 15.23 0.10
CA ASP A 84 -1.31 16.49 -0.56
C ASP A 84 -2.52 17.19 0.08
N ARG A 85 -2.93 16.79 1.27
CA ARG A 85 -4.13 17.21 2.02
C ARG A 85 -5.45 16.66 1.48
N ASN A 86 -5.41 15.85 0.43
CA ASN A 86 -6.56 15.10 -0.07
C ASN A 86 -6.29 13.60 -0.04
N TYR A 87 -5.21 13.15 -0.68
CA TYR A 87 -4.81 11.75 -0.76
C TYR A 87 -3.39 11.54 -0.23
N THR A 88 -3.18 10.38 0.38
CA THR A 88 -1.85 9.90 0.72
C THR A 88 -1.34 9.01 -0.39
N THR A 89 -0.20 9.35 -0.95
CA THR A 89 0.49 8.55 -1.96
C THR A 89 1.67 7.81 -1.36
N LEU A 90 1.98 6.63 -1.90
CA LEU A 90 2.99 5.70 -1.42
C LEU A 90 4.13 5.55 -2.42
N GLY A 91 5.32 5.95 -2.02
CA GLY A 91 6.54 5.74 -2.78
C GLY A 91 7.24 4.45 -2.38
N ALA A 92 7.87 3.79 -3.35
CA ALA A 92 8.63 2.58 -3.17
C ALA A 92 10.01 2.68 -3.81
N ARG A 93 11.07 2.36 -3.04
CA ARG A 93 12.45 2.32 -3.53
C ARG A 93 12.88 3.59 -4.28
N GLY A 94 12.49 4.77 -3.75
CA GLY A 94 12.82 6.07 -4.34
C GLY A 94 11.97 6.46 -5.55
N PHE A 95 10.86 5.79 -5.76
CA PHE A 95 9.99 6.04 -6.87
C PHE A 95 8.60 6.49 -6.41
N LEU A 96 8.26 7.76 -6.68
CA LEU A 96 6.95 8.36 -6.51
C LEU A 96 6.85 9.55 -7.46
N ARG A 97 5.93 9.52 -8.40
CA ARG A 97 5.78 10.54 -9.44
C ARG A 97 4.54 11.40 -9.23
N SER A 98 4.61 12.61 -9.72
CA SER A 98 3.45 13.50 -9.80
C SER A 98 2.34 12.91 -10.67
N GLY A 99 1.10 13.06 -10.23
CA GLY A 99 -0.05 12.46 -10.90
C GLY A 99 -0.17 10.94 -10.69
N ASP A 100 0.63 10.37 -9.77
CA ASP A 100 0.56 8.94 -9.40
C ASP A 100 -0.46 8.75 -8.28
N TYR A 101 -1.42 7.86 -8.52
CA TYR A 101 -2.44 7.44 -7.55
C TYR A 101 -2.10 6.07 -6.92
N ASP A 102 -0.79 5.82 -6.63
CA ASP A 102 -0.28 4.52 -6.16
C ASP A 102 -0.46 3.39 -7.17
N THR A 103 -0.51 3.75 -8.46
CA THR A 103 -0.80 2.84 -9.58
C THR A 103 0.25 1.75 -9.77
N ARG A 104 1.45 1.93 -9.22
CA ARG A 104 2.62 1.04 -9.36
C ARG A 104 2.79 0.05 -8.24
N LEU A 105 1.87 0.07 -7.28
CA LEU A 105 1.76 -0.87 -6.18
C LEU A 105 0.41 -1.56 -6.25
N LEU A 106 0.41 -2.88 -6.17
CA LEU A 106 -0.82 -3.65 -6.12
C LEU A 106 -1.28 -3.79 -4.67
N LEU A 107 -2.49 -3.34 -4.37
CA LEU A 107 -3.11 -3.50 -3.06
C LEU A 107 -4.18 -4.60 -3.10
N LEU A 108 -4.03 -5.57 -2.22
CA LEU A 108 -4.97 -6.67 -2.03
C LEU A 108 -5.58 -6.63 -0.63
N ILE A 109 -6.87 -6.95 -0.54
CA ILE A 109 -7.58 -7.26 0.73
C ILE A 109 -8.06 -8.69 0.65
N ASP A 110 -7.54 -9.58 1.49
CA ASP A 110 -7.80 -11.03 1.45
C ASP A 110 -7.62 -11.61 0.03
N GLY A 111 -6.62 -11.09 -0.69
CA GLY A 111 -6.32 -11.43 -2.07
C GLY A 111 -7.23 -10.80 -3.14
N TYR A 112 -8.26 -10.03 -2.78
CA TYR A 112 -9.03 -9.21 -3.72
C TYR A 112 -8.25 -7.97 -4.13
N ARG A 113 -8.10 -7.70 -5.44
CA ARG A 113 -7.47 -6.50 -5.99
C ARG A 113 -8.35 -5.28 -5.75
N THR A 114 -7.83 -4.27 -5.05
CA THR A 114 -8.59 -3.04 -4.74
C THR A 114 -8.35 -1.90 -5.72
N ASN A 115 -7.30 -1.97 -6.54
CA ASN A 115 -7.00 -0.97 -7.57
C ASN A 115 -8.17 -0.88 -8.56
N ASP A 116 -8.76 0.31 -8.70
CA ASP A 116 -9.92 0.56 -9.55
C ASP A 116 -9.53 0.70 -11.04
N PRO A 117 -10.45 0.47 -12.00
CA PRO A 117 -10.13 0.53 -13.43
C PRO A 117 -9.82 1.93 -13.98
N ILE A 118 -10.40 3.01 -13.41
CA ILE A 118 -10.24 4.38 -13.94
C ILE A 118 -8.88 4.97 -13.57
N PHE A 119 -8.48 4.89 -12.28
CA PHE A 119 -7.23 5.46 -11.79
C PHE A 119 -6.16 4.43 -11.47
N ASP A 120 -6.49 3.14 -11.43
CA ASP A 120 -5.63 2.07 -10.88
C ASP A 120 -5.19 2.34 -9.42
N GLN A 121 -5.97 3.09 -8.64
CA GLN A 121 -5.56 3.60 -7.34
C GLN A 121 -5.51 2.52 -6.25
N ALA A 122 -4.39 2.46 -5.53
CA ALA A 122 -4.26 1.73 -4.27
C ALA A 122 -4.57 2.66 -3.07
N SER A 123 -5.76 2.54 -2.50
CA SER A 123 -6.25 3.43 -1.42
C SER A 123 -5.63 3.09 -0.08
N VAL A 124 -4.66 3.89 0.39
CA VAL A 124 -3.90 3.65 1.63
C VAL A 124 -4.22 4.63 2.76
N GLY A 125 -4.90 5.72 2.47
CA GLY A 125 -5.33 6.76 3.43
C GLY A 125 -6.69 6.49 4.08
N THR A 126 -7.41 7.54 4.37
CA THR A 126 -8.75 7.50 5.00
C THR A 126 -9.85 7.04 4.03
N GLU A 127 -9.59 7.04 2.72
CA GLU A 127 -10.42 6.49 1.66
C GLU A 127 -10.38 4.95 1.57
N SER A 128 -9.52 4.29 2.37
CA SER A 128 -9.46 2.83 2.45
C SER A 128 -10.75 2.24 3.04
N MET A 129 -11.19 1.11 2.48
CA MET A 129 -12.39 0.37 2.94
C MET A 129 -12.21 -0.27 4.33
N LEU A 130 -10.97 -0.41 4.81
CA LEU A 130 -10.70 -1.07 6.09
C LEU A 130 -10.39 -0.06 7.19
N ASN A 131 -11.03 -0.27 8.34
CA ASN A 131 -10.52 0.23 9.61
C ASN A 131 -9.30 -0.62 10.00
N VAL A 132 -8.19 -0.01 10.44
CA VAL A 132 -6.94 -0.72 10.75
C VAL A 132 -7.09 -1.77 11.85
N ASP A 133 -8.08 -1.65 12.73
CA ASP A 133 -8.37 -2.63 13.79
C ASP A 133 -8.87 -3.97 13.25
N LEU A 134 -9.36 -4.01 12.01
CA LEU A 134 -9.79 -5.23 11.33
C LEU A 134 -8.63 -5.99 10.67
N ILE A 135 -7.45 -5.40 10.63
CA ILE A 135 -6.27 -6.01 10.02
C ILE A 135 -5.69 -7.05 11.00
N GLU A 136 -5.50 -8.29 10.52
CA GLU A 136 -4.73 -9.33 11.19
C GLU A 136 -3.24 -9.15 10.92
N ARG A 137 -2.88 -8.98 9.64
CA ARG A 137 -1.52 -8.67 9.21
C ARG A 137 -1.49 -8.00 7.85
N VAL A 138 -0.40 -7.31 7.56
CA VAL A 138 -0.05 -6.76 6.25
C VAL A 138 1.22 -7.45 5.76
N GLU A 139 1.17 -8.03 4.57
CA GLU A 139 2.31 -8.63 3.88
C GLU A 139 2.76 -7.66 2.78
N TYR A 140 4.01 -7.24 2.78
CA TYR A 140 4.59 -6.46 1.69
C TYR A 140 5.65 -7.30 0.98
N VAL A 141 5.47 -7.50 -0.30
CA VAL A 141 6.36 -8.22 -1.20
C VAL A 141 6.97 -7.22 -2.16
N PRO A 142 8.20 -6.76 -1.94
CA PRO A 142 8.88 -5.80 -2.82
C PRO A 142 9.27 -6.43 -4.15
N GLY A 143 9.44 -5.56 -5.17
CA GLY A 143 9.94 -5.95 -6.50
C GLY A 143 8.85 -6.32 -7.49
N ALA A 144 9.26 -6.86 -8.64
CA ALA A 144 8.39 -7.17 -9.77
C ALA A 144 7.45 -8.36 -9.46
N GLY A 145 6.17 -8.07 -9.22
CA GLY A 145 5.14 -9.05 -8.85
C GLY A 145 4.22 -9.50 -10.00
N SER A 146 4.40 -8.97 -11.22
CA SER A 146 3.46 -9.22 -12.32
C SER A 146 3.39 -10.66 -12.80
N ALA A 147 4.43 -11.48 -12.59
CA ALA A 147 4.39 -12.91 -12.92
C ALA A 147 3.28 -13.66 -12.16
N ALA A 148 2.88 -13.18 -10.98
CA ALA A 148 1.75 -13.74 -10.22
C ALA A 148 0.46 -12.91 -10.43
N TYR A 149 0.57 -11.58 -10.49
CA TYR A 149 -0.56 -10.68 -10.29
C TYR A 149 -0.92 -9.78 -11.50
N GLY A 150 -0.10 -9.75 -12.56
CA GLY A 150 -0.32 -8.91 -13.73
C GLY A 150 -0.05 -7.42 -13.46
N SER A 151 -0.87 -6.53 -14.03
CA SER A 151 -0.70 -5.08 -13.95
C SER A 151 -0.61 -4.55 -12.51
N ASN A 152 0.04 -3.37 -12.33
CA ASN A 152 0.20 -2.61 -11.07
C ASN A 152 1.22 -3.19 -10.07
N ALA A 153 1.65 -4.43 -10.19
CA ALA A 153 2.65 -5.03 -9.30
C ALA A 153 4.08 -4.69 -9.74
N LEU A 154 4.40 -3.39 -10.01
CA LEU A 154 5.72 -2.97 -10.48
C LEU A 154 6.75 -2.97 -9.38
N PHE A 155 6.49 -2.23 -8.29
CA PHE A 155 7.41 -2.07 -7.17
C PHE A 155 7.05 -2.95 -5.97
N GLY A 156 5.91 -3.62 -6.03
CA GLY A 156 5.52 -4.57 -4.99
C GLY A 156 4.03 -4.89 -4.95
N VAL A 157 3.75 -5.87 -4.10
CA VAL A 157 2.39 -6.30 -3.76
C VAL A 157 2.19 -6.10 -2.26
N ILE A 158 1.11 -5.45 -1.90
CA ILE A 158 0.65 -5.27 -0.52
C ILE A 158 -0.58 -6.15 -0.33
N ASN A 159 -0.51 -7.15 0.53
CA ASN A 159 -1.64 -8.03 0.83
C ASN A 159 -2.08 -7.83 2.27
N VAL A 160 -3.25 -7.25 2.46
CA VAL A 160 -3.88 -7.02 3.76
C VAL A 160 -4.76 -8.20 4.08
N ILE A 161 -4.40 -8.96 5.12
CA ILE A 161 -5.20 -10.06 5.63
C ILE A 161 -6.04 -9.54 6.79
N THR A 162 -7.35 -9.77 6.70
CA THR A 162 -8.30 -9.29 7.70
C THR A 162 -8.59 -10.34 8.78
N LYS A 163 -8.96 -9.88 9.96
CA LYS A 163 -9.41 -10.72 11.07
C LYS A 163 -10.62 -11.58 10.70
N ARG A 164 -10.81 -12.65 11.45
CA ARG A 164 -11.94 -13.58 11.34
C ARG A 164 -12.87 -13.45 12.54
N GLY A 165 -14.02 -14.09 12.47
CA GLY A 165 -15.00 -14.11 13.55
C GLY A 165 -14.43 -14.57 14.89
N ARG A 166 -13.59 -15.62 14.86
CA ARG A 166 -12.90 -16.16 16.04
C ARG A 166 -11.98 -15.16 16.73
N ASP A 167 -11.35 -14.26 15.99
CA ASP A 167 -10.39 -13.27 16.51
C ASP A 167 -11.08 -12.16 17.33
N ILE A 168 -12.38 -11.99 17.12
CA ILE A 168 -13.23 -11.04 17.87
C ILE A 168 -13.88 -11.75 19.07
N GLY A 169 -14.53 -12.88 18.85
CA GLY A 169 -15.11 -13.75 19.90
C GLY A 169 -16.18 -13.07 20.75
N GLY A 170 -17.06 -12.22 20.14
CA GLY A 170 -18.10 -11.45 20.82
C GLY A 170 -18.36 -10.12 20.14
N VAL A 171 -18.66 -9.07 20.90
CA VAL A 171 -18.86 -7.71 20.42
C VAL A 171 -17.72 -6.82 20.91
N GLN A 172 -17.05 -6.11 20.01
CA GLN A 172 -16.09 -5.05 20.35
C GLN A 172 -16.67 -3.68 20.02
N VAL A 173 -16.61 -2.78 21.00
CA VAL A 173 -16.90 -1.36 20.80
C VAL A 173 -15.60 -0.58 21.00
N GLY A 174 -15.19 0.15 19.98
CA GLY A 174 -14.00 0.98 20.00
C GLY A 174 -14.35 2.45 19.76
N GLY A 175 -13.58 3.33 20.38
CA GLY A 175 -13.68 4.76 20.11
C GLY A 175 -12.36 5.45 20.36
N SER A 176 -12.08 6.51 19.61
CA SER A 176 -10.93 7.36 19.84
C SER A 176 -11.27 8.83 19.70
N THR A 177 -10.48 9.65 20.39
CA THR A 177 -10.51 11.10 20.26
C THR A 177 -9.10 11.67 20.37
N GLY A 178 -8.88 12.84 19.78
CA GLY A 178 -7.58 13.48 19.84
C GLY A 178 -7.44 14.67 18.90
N SER A 179 -6.20 14.99 18.58
CA SER A 179 -5.84 16.01 17.62
C SER A 179 -5.05 15.41 16.43
N SER A 180 -5.20 14.10 16.16
CA SER A 180 -4.59 13.46 15.01
C SER A 180 -5.30 13.95 13.74
N ASN A 181 -4.59 14.67 12.88
CA ASN A 181 -5.04 15.44 11.72
C ASN A 181 -5.69 16.78 12.09
N ALA A 182 -6.50 16.87 13.17
CA ALA A 182 -7.11 18.12 13.63
C ALA A 182 -7.54 18.03 15.10
N PRO A 183 -7.72 19.17 15.80
CA PRO A 183 -8.40 19.19 17.08
C PRO A 183 -9.78 18.55 16.97
N ASN A 184 -10.18 17.78 18.00
CA ASN A 184 -11.49 17.12 18.07
C ASN A 184 -11.75 16.03 17.01
N THR A 185 -10.72 15.42 16.41
CA THR A 185 -10.89 14.21 15.60
C THR A 185 -11.48 13.08 16.44
N ARG A 186 -12.50 12.41 15.93
CA ARG A 186 -13.22 11.34 16.60
C ARG A 186 -13.36 10.13 15.69
N GLU A 187 -13.33 8.96 16.29
CA GLU A 187 -13.60 7.69 15.62
C GLU A 187 -14.50 6.84 16.51
N GLY A 188 -15.44 6.13 15.91
CA GLY A 188 -16.27 5.13 16.56
C GLY A 188 -16.33 3.85 15.74
N ARG A 189 -16.27 2.68 16.39
CA ARG A 189 -16.35 1.38 15.75
C ARG A 189 -17.11 0.38 16.59
N VAL A 190 -17.96 -0.42 15.93
CA VAL A 190 -18.58 -1.62 16.50
C VAL A 190 -18.23 -2.79 15.61
N THR A 191 -17.76 -3.89 16.20
CA THR A 191 -17.43 -5.13 15.48
C THR A 191 -18.02 -6.30 16.24
N TRP A 192 -18.77 -7.14 15.55
CA TRP A 192 -19.23 -8.42 16.05
C TRP A 192 -18.51 -9.55 15.31
N GLY A 193 -18.09 -10.57 16.04
CA GLY A 193 -17.48 -11.75 15.44
C GLY A 193 -17.76 -13.00 16.25
N LYS A 194 -18.01 -14.10 15.57
CA LYS A 194 -18.31 -15.39 16.18
C LYS A 194 -17.82 -16.53 15.31
N GLN A 195 -17.36 -17.60 15.96
CA GLN A 195 -17.20 -18.92 15.37
C GLN A 195 -18.30 -19.83 15.92
N ALA A 196 -19.03 -20.48 15.03
CA ALA A 196 -20.06 -21.46 15.40
C ALA A 196 -19.42 -22.85 15.63
N GLU A 197 -20.16 -23.76 16.29
CA GLU A 197 -19.69 -25.12 16.58
C GLU A 197 -19.39 -25.96 15.32
N ASN A 198 -20.10 -25.70 14.22
CA ASN A 198 -19.86 -26.32 12.92
C ASN A 198 -18.67 -25.71 12.13
N GLY A 199 -17.88 -24.84 12.76
CA GLY A 199 -16.71 -24.20 12.18
C GLY A 199 -17.01 -22.97 11.32
N ALA A 200 -18.27 -22.61 11.09
CA ALA A 200 -18.63 -21.38 10.39
C ALA A 200 -18.18 -20.15 11.17
N GLU A 201 -17.66 -19.14 10.49
CA GLU A 201 -17.20 -17.90 11.10
C GLU A 201 -17.87 -16.70 10.45
N TRP A 202 -18.19 -15.70 11.28
CA TRP A 202 -18.80 -14.45 10.85
C TRP A 202 -18.15 -13.28 11.56
N LEU A 203 -17.89 -12.21 10.80
CA LEU A 203 -17.42 -10.93 11.28
C LEU A 203 -18.21 -9.83 10.60
N LEU A 204 -18.78 -8.92 11.39
CA LEU A 204 -19.47 -7.70 10.91
C LEU A 204 -18.87 -6.51 11.62
N SER A 205 -18.57 -5.44 10.93
CA SER A 205 -18.01 -4.21 11.50
C SER A 205 -18.58 -2.97 10.83
N ALA A 206 -18.88 -1.96 11.65
CA ALA A 206 -19.19 -0.61 11.19
C ALA A 206 -18.30 0.39 11.91
N SER A 207 -17.78 1.39 11.19
CA SER A 207 -17.01 2.48 11.77
C SER A 207 -17.32 3.82 11.13
N VAL A 208 -17.09 4.87 11.91
CA VAL A 208 -17.23 6.27 11.50
C VAL A 208 -15.99 7.04 11.96
N ASP A 209 -15.47 7.91 11.10
CA ASP A 209 -14.41 8.87 11.41
C ASP A 209 -14.94 10.27 11.11
N ASP A 210 -14.66 11.22 12.00
CA ASP A 210 -14.98 12.64 11.82
C ASP A 210 -13.82 13.49 12.30
N SER A 211 -13.19 14.18 11.36
CA SER A 211 -12.13 15.15 11.60
C SER A 211 -12.57 16.51 11.06
N PRO A 212 -12.68 17.57 11.89
CA PRO A 212 -13.02 18.89 11.40
C PRO A 212 -11.90 19.54 10.56
N GLY A 213 -10.69 18.99 10.57
CA GLY A 213 -9.53 19.54 9.89
C GLY A 213 -8.88 20.68 10.67
N ARG A 214 -7.80 21.23 10.11
CA ARG A 214 -7.06 22.38 10.64
C ARG A 214 -7.23 23.58 9.74
N ASP A 215 -7.09 24.78 10.31
CA ASP A 215 -6.84 25.96 9.52
C ASP A 215 -5.39 25.93 9.04
N LEU A 216 -5.19 25.98 7.73
CA LEU A 216 -3.89 25.82 7.08
C LEU A 216 -3.47 27.12 6.41
N TYR A 217 -2.23 27.53 6.64
CA TYR A 217 -1.65 28.71 5.99
C TYR A 217 -0.88 28.31 4.73
N PHE A 218 -1.16 29.03 3.62
CA PHE A 218 -0.48 28.91 2.33
C PHE A 218 0.01 30.28 1.89
N ALA A 219 1.33 30.46 1.84
CA ALA A 219 1.96 31.74 1.52
C ALA A 219 1.63 32.23 0.10
N GLU A 220 1.35 31.30 -0.82
CA GLU A 220 0.97 31.58 -2.22
C GLU A 220 -0.35 32.37 -2.33
N PHE A 221 -1.20 32.27 -1.32
CA PHE A 221 -2.50 32.94 -1.26
C PHE A 221 -2.54 34.09 -0.26
N ASP A 222 -1.44 34.39 0.42
CA ASP A 222 -1.33 35.59 1.28
C ASP A 222 -1.10 36.85 0.41
N LYS A 223 -2.20 37.50 0.06
CA LYS A 223 -2.22 38.66 -0.81
C LYS A 223 -2.93 39.84 -0.12
N PRO A 224 -2.24 40.93 0.22
CA PRO A 224 -2.82 42.05 0.93
C PRO A 224 -4.12 42.55 0.29
N GLY A 225 -5.18 42.69 1.10
CA GLY A 225 -6.50 43.12 0.65
C GLY A 225 -7.35 42.08 -0.09
N VAL A 226 -6.82 40.89 -0.32
CA VAL A 226 -7.52 39.78 -1.02
C VAL A 226 -7.72 38.57 -0.11
N SER A 227 -6.64 38.10 0.51
CA SER A 227 -6.66 36.92 1.36
C SER A 227 -5.48 36.99 2.35
N ASP A 228 -5.68 36.45 3.55
CA ASP A 228 -4.64 36.31 4.57
C ASP A 228 -3.91 34.95 4.49
N GLY A 229 -4.08 34.21 3.41
CA GLY A 229 -3.42 32.94 3.17
C GLY A 229 -3.95 31.74 3.99
N PHE A 230 -4.99 31.92 4.80
CA PHE A 230 -5.56 30.83 5.59
C PHE A 230 -6.74 30.14 4.91
N ALA A 231 -6.64 28.83 4.71
CA ALA A 231 -7.76 27.94 4.38
C ALA A 231 -8.43 27.51 5.69
N ARG A 232 -9.61 28.06 5.99
CA ARG A 232 -10.31 27.83 7.27
C ARG A 232 -11.43 26.83 7.12
N GLY A 233 -11.40 25.78 7.99
CA GLY A 233 -12.41 24.73 7.99
C GLY A 233 -12.45 23.91 6.70
N MET A 234 -11.39 23.97 5.90
CA MET A 234 -11.31 23.30 4.58
C MET A 234 -10.63 21.93 4.62
N ASP A 235 -9.96 21.58 5.73
CA ASP A 235 -9.18 20.34 5.85
C ASP A 235 -9.98 19.21 6.50
N PHE A 236 -11.32 19.30 6.55
CA PHE A 236 -12.16 18.27 7.15
C PHE A 236 -12.06 16.93 6.39
N ASP A 237 -12.20 15.83 7.14
CA ASP A 237 -12.22 14.46 6.61
C ASP A 237 -13.23 13.61 7.37
N ARG A 238 -14.18 13.01 6.67
CA ARG A 238 -15.27 12.21 7.24
C ARG A 238 -15.42 10.93 6.46
N ALA A 239 -15.40 9.80 7.16
CA ALA A 239 -15.56 8.50 6.53
C ALA A 239 -16.53 7.60 7.29
N LYS A 240 -17.29 6.81 6.55
CA LYS A 240 -18.16 5.74 7.08
C LYS A 240 -17.78 4.45 6.41
N ARG A 241 -17.60 3.37 7.18
CA ARG A 241 -17.21 2.06 6.65
C ARG A 241 -18.10 0.97 7.16
N LEU A 242 -18.37 0.01 6.28
CA LEU A 242 -18.98 -1.27 6.62
C LEU A 242 -18.06 -2.39 6.10
N PHE A 243 -17.86 -3.40 6.91
CA PHE A 243 -17.10 -4.58 6.54
C PHE A 243 -17.77 -5.83 7.06
N ALA A 244 -17.88 -6.84 6.20
CA ALA A 244 -18.41 -8.14 6.57
C ALA A 244 -17.53 -9.25 6.00
N LYS A 245 -17.28 -10.30 6.78
CA LYS A 245 -16.54 -11.48 6.35
C LYS A 245 -17.23 -12.72 6.92
N GLY A 246 -17.34 -13.75 6.11
CA GLY A 246 -17.88 -15.04 6.51
C GLY A 246 -17.11 -16.19 5.88
N SER A 247 -17.06 -17.34 6.59
CA SER A 247 -16.56 -18.58 6.03
C SER A 247 -17.43 -19.74 6.50
N PHE A 248 -17.67 -20.69 5.60
CA PHE A 248 -18.42 -21.90 5.86
C PHE A 248 -17.85 -23.05 5.00
N GLY A 249 -17.25 -24.05 5.65
CA GLY A 249 -16.56 -25.13 4.95
C GLY A 249 -15.51 -24.58 4.00
N GLU A 250 -15.67 -24.86 2.73
CA GLU A 250 -14.75 -24.46 1.65
C GLU A 250 -15.04 -23.05 1.10
N PHE A 251 -16.11 -22.39 1.55
CA PHE A 251 -16.55 -21.11 1.02
C PHE A 251 -16.17 -19.95 1.93
N GLY A 252 -15.71 -18.87 1.34
CA GLY A 252 -15.44 -17.59 2.00
C GLY A 252 -16.18 -16.47 1.28
N LEU A 253 -16.68 -15.50 2.06
CA LEU A 253 -17.32 -14.29 1.55
C LEU A 253 -16.73 -13.08 2.25
N THR A 254 -16.48 -12.01 1.51
CA THR A 254 -16.03 -10.72 2.04
C THR A 254 -16.79 -9.60 1.35
N PHE A 255 -17.26 -8.64 2.13
CA PHE A 255 -17.88 -7.40 1.66
C PHE A 255 -17.18 -6.21 2.31
N GLY A 256 -16.91 -5.17 1.55
CA GLY A 256 -16.35 -3.92 2.01
C GLY A 256 -17.09 -2.72 1.41
N TYR A 257 -17.26 -1.68 2.24
CA TYR A 257 -17.84 -0.40 1.83
C TYR A 257 -17.13 0.74 2.55
N VAL A 258 -16.86 1.83 1.84
CA VAL A 258 -16.48 3.12 2.40
C VAL A 258 -17.17 4.24 1.64
N ASP A 259 -17.58 5.27 2.38
CA ASP A 259 -17.98 6.59 1.87
C ASP A 259 -17.18 7.63 2.63
N ARG A 260 -16.35 8.40 1.92
CA ARG A 260 -15.48 9.42 2.48
C ARG A 260 -15.77 10.76 1.84
N THR A 261 -15.87 11.82 2.64
CA THR A 261 -15.92 13.21 2.17
C THR A 261 -14.76 13.99 2.73
N LYS A 262 -13.95 14.61 1.85
CA LYS A 262 -12.76 15.38 2.19
C LYS A 262 -12.85 16.80 1.63
N GLY A 263 -12.58 17.81 2.46
CA GLY A 263 -12.39 19.18 2.02
C GLY A 263 -11.02 19.36 1.32
N VAL A 264 -10.95 20.23 0.34
CA VAL A 264 -9.73 20.52 -0.44
C VAL A 264 -9.20 21.90 -0.07
N PRO A 265 -8.19 22.00 0.84
CA PRO A 265 -7.69 23.29 1.33
C PRO A 265 -6.66 23.95 0.41
N THR A 266 -6.07 23.21 -0.53
CA THR A 266 -4.86 23.59 -1.28
C THR A 266 -5.14 24.38 -2.54
N ALA A 267 -6.40 24.52 -2.95
CA ALA A 267 -6.81 25.10 -4.22
C ALA A 267 -6.19 24.38 -5.44
N SER A 268 -6.06 23.04 -5.37
CA SER A 268 -5.59 22.21 -6.50
C SER A 268 -6.39 22.49 -7.78
N TYR A 269 -5.78 22.30 -8.95
CA TYR A 269 -6.39 22.58 -10.26
C TYR A 269 -6.87 24.03 -10.43
N ASP A 270 -6.13 25.02 -9.87
CA ASP A 270 -6.44 26.44 -9.94
C ASP A 270 -7.82 26.84 -9.37
N GLN A 271 -8.33 26.07 -8.42
CA GLN A 271 -9.59 26.39 -7.74
C GLN A 271 -9.51 27.72 -6.99
N ARG A 272 -10.68 28.26 -6.69
CA ARG A 272 -10.79 29.38 -5.76
C ARG A 272 -10.34 28.96 -4.36
N PHE A 273 -9.34 29.65 -3.85
CA PHE A 273 -8.80 29.44 -2.51
C PHE A 273 -9.84 29.73 -1.42
N ASN A 274 -9.87 28.88 -0.39
CA ASN A 274 -10.71 28.99 0.82
C ASN A 274 -12.22 29.07 0.51
N ASP A 275 -12.70 28.30 -0.47
CA ASP A 275 -14.12 28.15 -0.75
C ASP A 275 -14.65 26.81 -0.15
N PRO A 276 -15.58 26.83 0.82
CA PRO A 276 -16.01 25.65 1.55
C PRO A 276 -16.80 24.63 0.70
N ARG A 277 -17.12 24.94 -0.53
CA ARG A 277 -17.75 24.01 -1.48
C ARG A 277 -16.76 23.07 -2.15
N SER A 278 -15.44 23.41 -2.14
CA SER A 278 -14.39 22.57 -2.72
C SER A 278 -14.16 21.30 -1.88
N ARG A 279 -14.48 20.16 -2.47
CA ARG A 279 -14.41 18.86 -1.77
C ARG A 279 -14.34 17.70 -2.74
N THR A 280 -13.87 16.56 -2.24
CA THR A 280 -14.00 15.26 -2.91
C THR A 280 -14.87 14.31 -2.09
N VAL A 281 -15.56 13.40 -2.79
CA VAL A 281 -16.32 12.30 -2.19
C VAL A 281 -15.91 11.00 -2.86
N ASP A 282 -15.45 10.04 -2.06
CA ASP A 282 -15.01 8.73 -2.54
C ASP A 282 -15.90 7.64 -1.96
N THR A 283 -16.60 6.90 -2.82
CA THR A 283 -17.41 5.76 -2.41
C THR A 283 -16.87 4.49 -3.06
N ARG A 284 -16.43 3.51 -2.26
CA ARG A 284 -15.93 2.21 -2.74
C ARG A 284 -16.74 1.07 -2.17
N GLN A 285 -16.95 0.07 -3.01
CA GLN A 285 -17.67 -1.16 -2.66
C GLN A 285 -16.91 -2.36 -3.21
N MET A 286 -16.86 -3.44 -2.45
CA MET A 286 -16.33 -4.71 -2.92
C MET A 286 -17.18 -5.88 -2.44
N PHE A 287 -17.28 -6.90 -3.26
CA PHE A 287 -17.74 -8.23 -2.91
C PHE A 287 -16.72 -9.24 -3.42
N ASN A 288 -16.33 -10.21 -2.59
CA ASN A 288 -15.36 -11.23 -2.93
C ASN A 288 -15.83 -12.58 -2.37
N GLY A 289 -16.16 -13.49 -3.26
CA GLY A 289 -16.51 -14.89 -2.96
C GLY A 289 -15.33 -15.80 -3.31
N THR A 290 -14.98 -16.71 -2.42
CA THR A 290 -13.91 -17.68 -2.62
C THR A 290 -14.41 -19.09 -2.36
N TRP A 291 -13.93 -20.05 -3.13
CA TRP A 291 -14.08 -21.48 -2.90
C TRP A 291 -12.70 -22.11 -2.98
N GLN A 292 -12.39 -23.01 -2.02
CA GLN A 292 -11.14 -23.72 -1.98
C GLN A 292 -11.41 -25.18 -1.62
N HIS A 293 -10.91 -26.10 -2.44
CA HIS A 293 -11.14 -27.52 -2.33
C HIS A 293 -9.82 -28.30 -2.44
N MET A 294 -9.56 -29.15 -1.47
CA MET A 294 -8.47 -30.13 -1.54
C MET A 294 -8.96 -31.34 -2.34
N VAL A 295 -8.48 -31.48 -3.57
CA VAL A 295 -8.81 -32.64 -4.43
C VAL A 295 -8.20 -33.92 -3.84
N ASP A 296 -6.98 -33.80 -3.31
CA ASP A 296 -6.25 -34.80 -2.57
C ASP A 296 -5.15 -34.11 -1.71
N ASP A 297 -4.36 -34.88 -0.96
CA ASP A 297 -3.31 -34.40 -0.04
C ASP A 297 -2.23 -33.54 -0.73
N THR A 298 -2.16 -33.59 -2.06
CA THR A 298 -1.12 -32.91 -2.87
C THR A 298 -1.66 -31.83 -3.78
N THR A 299 -2.98 -31.77 -3.98
CA THR A 299 -3.59 -30.92 -4.99
C THR A 299 -4.76 -30.12 -4.42
N ASP A 300 -4.70 -28.84 -4.60
CA ASP A 300 -5.67 -27.86 -4.14
C ASP A 300 -6.15 -27.00 -5.33
N VAL A 301 -7.45 -26.87 -5.45
CA VAL A 301 -8.12 -26.02 -6.46
C VAL A 301 -8.85 -24.91 -5.75
N SER A 302 -8.69 -23.70 -6.23
CA SER A 302 -9.44 -22.54 -5.73
C SER A 302 -10.07 -21.77 -6.85
N ALA A 303 -11.26 -21.24 -6.56
CA ALA A 303 -11.96 -20.31 -7.43
C ALA A 303 -12.33 -19.06 -6.64
N ARG A 304 -12.30 -17.93 -7.31
CA ARG A 304 -12.73 -16.64 -6.80
C ARG A 304 -13.68 -16.00 -7.78
N VAL A 305 -14.73 -15.38 -7.28
CA VAL A 305 -15.57 -14.46 -8.01
C VAL A 305 -15.62 -13.15 -7.24
N TYR A 306 -15.52 -12.03 -7.94
CA TYR A 306 -15.52 -10.74 -7.30
C TYR A 306 -16.27 -9.69 -8.10
N TRP A 307 -16.71 -8.67 -7.38
CA TRP A 307 -17.32 -7.47 -7.92
C TRP A 307 -16.80 -6.26 -7.15
N GLY A 308 -16.59 -5.16 -7.86
CA GLY A 308 -16.19 -3.90 -7.29
C GLY A 308 -16.91 -2.73 -7.95
N ARG A 309 -17.05 -1.64 -7.18
CA ARG A 309 -17.49 -0.33 -7.69
C ARG A 309 -16.74 0.77 -6.99
N TYR A 310 -16.37 1.79 -7.74
CA TYR A 310 -15.81 3.02 -7.23
C TYR A 310 -16.52 4.20 -7.87
N VAL A 311 -16.98 5.14 -7.02
CA VAL A 311 -17.53 6.42 -7.45
C VAL A 311 -16.71 7.51 -6.76
N SER A 312 -16.14 8.41 -7.56
CA SER A 312 -15.48 9.62 -7.08
C SER A 312 -16.21 10.84 -7.62
N LEU A 313 -16.43 11.82 -6.75
CA LEU A 313 -17.00 13.11 -7.09
C LEU A 313 -16.06 14.20 -6.58
N GLY A 314 -15.68 15.13 -7.47
CA GLY A 314 -14.96 16.34 -7.12
C GLY A 314 -15.83 17.58 -7.38
N ASP A 315 -16.03 18.42 -6.37
CA ASP A 315 -16.62 19.75 -6.53
C ASP A 315 -15.49 20.77 -6.45
N TYR A 316 -15.22 21.46 -7.58
CA TYR A 316 -14.15 22.43 -7.75
C TYR A 316 -14.73 23.81 -8.02
N THR A 317 -14.34 24.81 -7.23
CA THR A 317 -14.91 26.14 -7.34
C THR A 317 -13.99 27.08 -8.10
N TYR A 318 -14.53 27.82 -9.06
CA TYR A 318 -13.78 28.76 -9.91
C TYR A 318 -14.38 30.17 -9.90
N ASN A 319 -13.56 31.17 -10.29
CA ASN A 319 -13.98 32.53 -10.61
C ASN A 319 -14.10 32.71 -12.15
N PRO A 320 -14.90 33.61 -12.73
CA PRO A 320 -15.58 34.74 -12.12
C PRO A 320 -17.03 34.44 -11.68
N PRO A 321 -17.68 35.49 -11.05
CA PRO A 321 -19.08 35.38 -10.63
C PRO A 321 -20.06 35.12 -11.80
N PRO A 322 -21.13 34.35 -11.58
CA PRO A 322 -21.35 33.61 -10.36
C PRO A 322 -20.29 32.53 -10.21
N ALA A 323 -19.62 32.50 -9.05
CA ALA A 323 -18.61 31.47 -8.77
C ALA A 323 -19.21 30.09 -8.98
N GLY A 324 -18.93 29.48 -10.11
CA GLY A 324 -19.45 28.17 -10.52
C GLY A 324 -18.78 27.03 -9.77
N ILE A 325 -19.44 25.89 -9.72
CA ILE A 325 -18.84 24.63 -9.36
C ILE A 325 -18.63 23.84 -10.65
N ASN A 326 -17.39 23.55 -10.99
CA ASN A 326 -17.06 22.51 -11.93
C ASN A 326 -17.10 21.18 -11.18
N ARG A 327 -17.76 20.19 -11.74
CA ARG A 327 -17.93 18.87 -11.11
C ARG A 327 -17.34 17.79 -11.97
N ASP A 328 -16.44 17.02 -11.35
CA ASP A 328 -15.99 15.73 -11.86
C ASP A 328 -16.81 14.60 -11.25
N VAL A 329 -17.17 13.63 -12.07
CA VAL A 329 -17.79 12.38 -11.63
C VAL A 329 -17.14 11.21 -12.35
N PHE A 330 -16.55 10.33 -11.59
CA PHE A 330 -15.99 9.06 -12.05
C PHE A 330 -16.81 7.93 -11.45
N ASP A 331 -17.32 7.03 -12.29
CA ASP A 331 -18.16 5.90 -11.84
C ASP A 331 -17.73 4.64 -12.58
N THR A 332 -16.96 3.80 -11.92
CA THR A 332 -16.49 2.53 -12.47
C THR A 332 -17.04 1.34 -11.70
N ALA A 333 -17.37 0.28 -12.44
CA ALA A 333 -17.81 -0.98 -11.87
C ALA A 333 -17.29 -2.16 -12.68
N TRP A 334 -16.82 -3.18 -11.99
CA TRP A 334 -16.19 -4.35 -12.59
C TRP A 334 -16.60 -5.63 -11.89
N TYR A 335 -16.44 -6.74 -12.57
CA TYR A 335 -16.49 -8.06 -11.98
C TYR A 335 -15.41 -8.95 -12.59
N GLY A 336 -15.07 -10.00 -11.90
CA GLY A 336 -14.08 -10.93 -12.40
C GLY A 336 -14.10 -12.27 -11.70
N THR A 337 -13.29 -13.16 -12.23
CA THR A 337 -13.10 -14.49 -11.69
C THR A 337 -11.64 -14.91 -11.82
N GLU A 338 -11.18 -15.71 -10.89
CA GLU A 338 -9.88 -16.37 -10.93
C GLU A 338 -10.10 -17.86 -10.60
N VAL A 339 -9.48 -18.74 -11.38
CA VAL A 339 -9.36 -20.16 -11.07
C VAL A 339 -7.89 -20.51 -10.98
N LYS A 340 -7.52 -21.22 -9.92
CA LYS A 340 -6.14 -21.55 -9.64
C LYS A 340 -6.04 -22.99 -9.12
N LEU A 341 -5.05 -23.71 -9.62
CA LEU A 341 -4.63 -25.03 -9.16
C LEU A 341 -3.24 -24.93 -8.57
N VAL A 342 -3.04 -25.57 -7.41
CA VAL A 342 -1.72 -25.77 -6.80
C VAL A 342 -1.53 -27.27 -6.62
N THR A 343 -0.43 -27.85 -7.16
CA THR A 343 -0.19 -29.28 -7.03
C THR A 343 1.27 -29.59 -6.70
N ARG A 344 1.46 -30.58 -5.83
CA ARG A 344 2.74 -31.18 -5.41
C ARG A 344 2.86 -32.63 -5.82
N ARG A 345 2.05 -33.08 -6.80
CA ARG A 345 2.08 -34.47 -7.33
C ARG A 345 3.38 -34.84 -8.02
N ILE A 346 4.07 -33.84 -8.56
CA ILE A 346 5.39 -34.02 -9.19
C ILE A 346 6.42 -33.86 -8.07
N GLU A 347 7.18 -34.90 -7.82
CA GLU A 347 8.21 -34.89 -6.79
C GLU A 347 9.11 -33.68 -6.91
N ARG A 348 9.39 -33.00 -5.80
CA ARG A 348 10.23 -31.79 -5.69
C ARG A 348 9.67 -30.55 -6.38
N HIS A 349 8.46 -30.56 -6.94
CA HIS A 349 7.80 -29.43 -7.57
C HIS A 349 6.56 -28.97 -6.79
N THR A 350 6.41 -27.66 -6.68
CA THR A 350 5.13 -27.05 -6.34
C THR A 350 4.70 -26.20 -7.51
N LEU A 351 3.79 -26.75 -8.31
CA LEU A 351 3.28 -26.12 -9.52
C LEU A 351 2.00 -25.36 -9.24
N VAL A 352 1.94 -24.11 -9.70
CA VAL A 352 0.75 -23.25 -9.66
C VAL A 352 0.36 -22.89 -11.08
N VAL A 353 -0.89 -23.15 -11.45
CA VAL A 353 -1.46 -22.75 -12.75
C VAL A 353 -2.76 -22.02 -12.50
N GLY A 354 -2.99 -20.90 -13.18
CA GLY A 354 -4.24 -20.18 -13.03
C GLY A 354 -4.58 -19.26 -14.18
N THR A 355 -5.85 -18.87 -14.18
CA THR A 355 -6.39 -17.88 -15.12
C THR A 355 -7.23 -16.86 -14.37
N GLU A 356 -7.18 -15.63 -14.80
CA GLU A 356 -7.91 -14.49 -14.26
C GLU A 356 -8.62 -13.76 -15.40
N LEU A 357 -9.90 -13.48 -15.22
CA LEU A 357 -10.74 -12.73 -16.14
C LEU A 357 -11.36 -11.57 -15.39
N GLN A 358 -11.33 -10.37 -15.95
CA GLN A 358 -12.02 -9.20 -15.43
C GLN A 358 -12.73 -8.46 -16.56
N ARG A 359 -13.94 -8.02 -16.29
CA ARG A 359 -14.71 -7.13 -17.14
C ARG A 359 -15.02 -5.85 -16.39
N ASP A 360 -14.50 -4.74 -16.88
CA ASP A 360 -14.87 -3.40 -16.47
C ASP A 360 -16.09 -3.03 -17.35
N TYR A 361 -17.30 -3.24 -16.83
CA TYR A 361 -18.52 -3.09 -17.62
C TYR A 361 -19.08 -1.67 -17.59
N ARG A 362 -18.52 -0.84 -16.75
CA ARG A 362 -18.84 0.57 -16.60
C ARG A 362 -17.59 1.33 -16.22
N ASP A 363 -17.13 2.21 -17.08
CA ASP A 363 -16.10 3.21 -16.83
C ASP A 363 -16.62 4.53 -17.40
N ALA A 364 -17.22 5.35 -16.50
CA ALA A 364 -17.83 6.63 -16.87
C ALA A 364 -17.02 7.78 -16.26
N MET A 365 -16.63 8.72 -17.11
CA MET A 365 -15.92 9.96 -16.74
C MET A 365 -16.73 11.16 -17.23
N ARG A 366 -17.10 12.06 -16.32
CA ARG A 366 -17.88 13.25 -16.65
C ARG A 366 -17.26 14.47 -15.99
N ASN A 367 -17.16 15.56 -16.73
CA ASN A 367 -16.79 16.87 -16.22
C ASN A 367 -17.77 17.93 -16.76
N PHE A 368 -18.34 18.72 -15.86
CA PHE A 368 -19.31 19.76 -16.22
C PHE A 368 -19.42 20.86 -15.18
N ASP A 369 -19.75 22.07 -15.62
CA ASP A 369 -20.17 23.14 -14.73
C ASP A 369 -21.62 22.94 -14.31
N THR A 370 -21.93 23.21 -13.03
CA THR A 370 -23.28 23.00 -12.49
C THR A 370 -24.23 24.15 -12.80
N VAL A 371 -23.75 25.41 -12.73
CA VAL A 371 -24.54 26.63 -12.99
C VAL A 371 -23.63 27.72 -13.55
N PRO A 372 -23.85 28.21 -14.82
CA PRO A 372 -24.71 27.54 -15.82
C PRO A 372 -24.19 26.18 -16.17
N TYR A 373 -25.05 25.27 -16.61
CA TYR A 373 -24.61 23.94 -17.03
C TYR A 373 -23.81 24.02 -18.33
N VAL A 374 -22.55 23.53 -18.26
CA VAL A 374 -21.68 23.36 -19.42
C VAL A 374 -21.04 21.99 -19.34
N ASN A 375 -21.24 21.16 -20.35
CA ASN A 375 -20.61 19.84 -20.40
C ASN A 375 -19.26 19.92 -21.10
N TYR A 376 -18.19 19.46 -20.43
CA TYR A 376 -16.83 19.37 -20.97
C TYR A 376 -16.43 17.96 -21.34
N LEU A 377 -16.91 16.96 -20.59
CA LEU A 377 -16.64 15.55 -20.81
C LEU A 377 -17.86 14.72 -20.42
N ASP A 378 -18.22 13.76 -21.28
CA ASP A 378 -19.18 12.69 -20.99
C ASP A 378 -18.72 11.43 -21.75
N ASP A 379 -17.82 10.67 -21.14
CA ASP A 379 -17.16 9.49 -21.73
C ASP A 379 -17.61 8.23 -21.00
N HIS A 380 -17.94 7.19 -21.78
CA HIS A 380 -18.40 5.91 -21.26
C HIS A 380 -17.66 4.76 -21.96
N ARG A 381 -16.98 3.92 -21.18
CA ARG A 381 -16.16 2.82 -21.69
C ARG A 381 -16.46 1.50 -21.00
N SER A 382 -15.90 0.46 -21.58
CA SER A 382 -15.86 -0.87 -20.97
C SER A 382 -14.63 -1.62 -21.46
N ASN A 383 -13.96 -2.35 -20.55
CA ASN A 383 -12.68 -2.96 -20.81
C ASN A 383 -12.65 -4.42 -20.38
N ASN A 384 -11.71 -5.19 -20.91
CA ASN A 384 -11.47 -6.57 -20.54
C ASN A 384 -10.01 -6.76 -20.16
N ARG A 385 -9.78 -7.61 -19.17
CA ARG A 385 -8.45 -8.09 -18.78
C ARG A 385 -8.50 -9.61 -18.71
N VAL A 386 -7.54 -10.25 -19.34
CA VAL A 386 -7.35 -11.71 -19.31
C VAL A 386 -5.92 -11.99 -18.94
N GLY A 387 -5.69 -12.83 -17.92
CA GLY A 387 -4.38 -13.25 -17.50
C GLY A 387 -4.32 -14.77 -17.38
N VAL A 388 -3.23 -15.37 -17.88
CA VAL A 388 -2.92 -16.79 -17.68
C VAL A 388 -1.51 -16.87 -17.10
N TYR A 389 -1.33 -17.65 -16.04
CA TYR A 389 -0.05 -17.74 -15.37
C TYR A 389 0.30 -19.18 -14.97
N VAL A 390 1.60 -19.43 -14.94
CA VAL A 390 2.20 -20.64 -14.41
C VAL A 390 3.39 -20.26 -13.53
N GLN A 391 3.52 -20.91 -12.39
CA GLN A 391 4.67 -20.81 -11.49
C GLN A 391 5.10 -22.19 -11.07
N ASP A 392 6.39 -22.39 -10.89
CA ASP A 392 6.97 -23.63 -10.40
C ASP A 392 8.05 -23.34 -9.38
N GLN A 393 7.90 -23.88 -8.19
CA GLN A 393 8.95 -23.95 -7.19
C GLN A 393 9.57 -25.34 -7.22
N PHE A 394 10.79 -25.42 -7.74
CA PHE A 394 11.52 -26.66 -7.94
C PHE A 394 12.69 -26.80 -6.98
N VAL A 395 12.67 -27.84 -6.13
CA VAL A 395 13.79 -28.19 -5.25
C VAL A 395 14.87 -28.89 -6.09
N LEU A 396 15.86 -28.14 -6.56
CA LEU A 396 16.98 -28.64 -7.39
C LEU A 396 17.82 -29.67 -6.64
N HIS A 397 18.16 -29.33 -5.39
CA HIS A 397 19.00 -30.12 -4.50
C HIS A 397 18.65 -29.71 -3.05
N PRO A 398 18.87 -30.53 -2.00
CA PRO A 398 18.74 -30.07 -0.63
C PRO A 398 19.43 -28.72 -0.41
N GLY A 399 18.68 -27.73 0.04
CA GLY A 399 19.15 -26.36 0.22
C GLY A 399 19.13 -25.46 -1.02
N TRP A 400 18.74 -25.93 -2.21
CA TRP A 400 18.62 -25.10 -3.42
C TRP A 400 17.23 -25.19 -4.01
N VAL A 401 16.56 -24.06 -4.14
CA VAL A 401 15.21 -23.95 -4.72
C VAL A 401 15.25 -22.97 -5.89
N LEU A 402 14.73 -23.40 -7.04
CA LEU A 402 14.50 -22.57 -8.21
C LEU A 402 13.01 -22.23 -8.28
N ASP A 403 12.69 -20.95 -8.18
CA ASP A 403 11.33 -20.43 -8.38
C ASP A 403 11.27 -19.80 -9.77
N THR A 404 10.33 -20.24 -10.61
CA THR A 404 10.09 -19.69 -11.94
C THR A 404 8.64 -19.34 -12.11
N GLY A 405 8.37 -18.25 -12.82
CA GLY A 405 7.02 -17.82 -13.12
C GLY A 405 6.94 -17.16 -14.49
N LEU A 406 5.83 -17.39 -15.16
CA LEU A 406 5.50 -16.73 -16.41
C LEU A 406 4.02 -16.40 -16.44
N ARG A 407 3.69 -15.16 -16.76
CA ARG A 407 2.33 -14.72 -16.97
C ARG A 407 2.20 -14.04 -18.32
N TYR A 408 1.10 -14.31 -18.99
CA TYR A 408 0.63 -13.58 -20.16
C TYR A 408 -0.64 -12.82 -19.81
N ASP A 409 -0.66 -11.52 -20.10
CA ASP A 409 -1.81 -10.66 -19.92
C ASP A 409 -2.21 -10.02 -21.24
N HIS A 410 -3.52 -9.93 -21.48
CA HIS A 410 -4.14 -9.16 -22.55
C HIS A 410 -5.16 -8.21 -21.94
N THR A 411 -5.03 -6.92 -22.24
CA THR A 411 -5.96 -5.88 -21.80
C THR A 411 -6.43 -5.06 -22.99
N SER A 412 -7.55 -4.35 -22.85
CA SER A 412 -8.03 -3.45 -23.91
C SER A 412 -7.06 -2.30 -24.22
N PHE A 413 -6.17 -1.96 -23.27
CA PHE A 413 -5.22 -0.84 -23.37
C PHE A 413 -3.80 -1.23 -23.75
N ALA A 414 -3.47 -2.52 -23.71
CA ALA A 414 -2.14 -2.98 -24.02
C ALA A 414 -2.22 -4.31 -24.77
N PRO A 415 -1.51 -4.44 -25.92
CA PRO A 415 -1.33 -5.73 -26.55
C PRO A 415 -0.65 -6.71 -25.61
N GLY A 416 -0.82 -8.00 -25.82
CA GLY A 416 -0.35 -9.06 -24.93
C GLY A 416 1.05 -8.85 -24.36
N ILE A 417 1.17 -8.94 -23.04
CA ILE A 417 2.40 -8.69 -22.29
C ILE A 417 2.81 -9.96 -21.55
N PHE A 418 4.08 -10.36 -21.71
CA PHE A 418 4.69 -11.42 -20.92
C PHE A 418 5.46 -10.85 -19.74
N SER A 419 5.26 -11.45 -18.57
CA SER A 419 5.93 -11.11 -17.32
C SER A 419 6.64 -12.32 -16.75
N PRO A 420 7.92 -12.56 -17.11
CA PRO A 420 8.72 -13.63 -16.54
C PRO A 420 9.29 -13.26 -15.17
N ARG A 421 9.52 -14.27 -14.33
CA ARG A 421 10.24 -14.20 -13.07
C ARG A 421 11.10 -15.43 -12.88
N VAL A 422 12.30 -15.25 -12.34
CA VAL A 422 13.20 -16.34 -11.93
C VAL A 422 13.82 -15.95 -10.58
N GLY A 423 13.75 -16.85 -9.61
CA GLY A 423 14.37 -16.73 -8.31
C GLY A 423 15.19 -17.98 -7.99
N LEU A 424 16.44 -17.81 -7.60
CA LEU A 424 17.26 -18.88 -7.06
C LEU A 424 17.44 -18.63 -5.57
N ILE A 425 17.01 -19.57 -4.75
CA ILE A 425 17.08 -19.52 -3.29
C ILE A 425 18.07 -20.58 -2.83
N TRP A 426 19.07 -20.15 -2.08
CA TRP A 426 20.08 -21.00 -1.51
C TRP A 426 20.08 -20.91 0.02
N HIS A 427 19.70 -22.00 0.67
CA HIS A 427 19.85 -22.17 2.11
C HIS A 427 21.29 -22.61 2.39
N ALA A 428 22.19 -21.62 2.47
CA ALA A 428 23.63 -21.85 2.61
C ALA A 428 23.99 -22.48 3.96
N ALA A 429 23.17 -22.23 4.99
CA ALA A 429 23.24 -22.83 6.30
C ALA A 429 21.84 -22.79 6.95
N PRO A 430 21.58 -23.51 8.04
CA PRO A 430 20.30 -23.45 8.76
C PRO A 430 19.87 -22.04 9.19
N THR A 431 20.84 -21.13 9.31
CA THR A 431 20.64 -19.73 9.73
C THR A 431 20.85 -18.73 8.60
N THR A 432 21.20 -19.17 7.38
CA THR A 432 21.60 -18.29 6.27
C THR A 432 20.89 -18.65 4.98
N THR A 433 20.13 -17.72 4.43
CA THR A 433 19.49 -17.85 3.11
C THR A 433 19.98 -16.73 2.20
N VAL A 434 20.35 -17.10 0.97
CA VAL A 434 20.73 -16.18 -0.10
C VAL A 434 19.73 -16.33 -1.24
N LYS A 435 19.22 -15.21 -1.76
CA LYS A 435 18.28 -15.22 -2.89
C LYS A 435 18.85 -14.35 -4.02
N ALA A 436 18.77 -14.83 -5.26
CA ALA A 436 19.02 -14.05 -6.46
C ALA A 436 17.74 -14.04 -7.31
N ILE A 437 17.23 -12.85 -7.63
CA ILE A 437 15.90 -12.67 -8.21
C ILE A 437 16.01 -11.79 -9.46
N TYR A 438 15.39 -12.25 -10.53
CA TYR A 438 15.10 -11.48 -11.73
C TYR A 438 13.59 -11.49 -11.96
N GLY A 439 13.02 -10.33 -12.29
CA GLY A 439 11.61 -10.24 -12.63
C GLY A 439 11.30 -9.08 -13.58
N MET A 440 10.27 -9.28 -14.38
CA MET A 440 9.66 -8.22 -15.18
C MET A 440 8.24 -7.98 -14.68
N ALA A 441 7.85 -6.71 -14.66
CA ALA A 441 6.49 -6.31 -14.38
C ALA A 441 6.06 -5.18 -15.30
N TYR A 442 4.76 -4.92 -15.35
CA TYR A 442 4.19 -3.87 -16.18
C TYR A 442 3.02 -3.18 -15.48
N ARG A 443 2.71 -1.99 -15.98
CA ARG A 443 1.45 -1.28 -15.73
C ARG A 443 0.90 -0.81 -17.06
N ALA A 444 -0.32 -1.19 -17.38
CA ALA A 444 -1.05 -0.59 -18.51
C ALA A 444 -1.42 0.85 -18.15
N PRO A 445 -1.49 1.79 -19.12
CA PRO A 445 -2.13 3.07 -18.87
C PRO A 445 -3.60 2.83 -18.49
N ASN A 446 -4.15 3.68 -17.62
CA ASN A 446 -5.53 3.59 -17.17
C ASN A 446 -6.45 4.52 -17.98
N ASP A 447 -7.77 4.43 -17.74
CA ASP A 447 -8.76 5.22 -18.48
C ASP A 447 -8.59 6.74 -18.28
N TYR A 448 -8.26 7.19 -17.07
CA TYR A 448 -8.01 8.59 -16.79
C TYR A 448 -6.82 9.15 -17.56
N GLU A 449 -5.71 8.40 -17.60
CA GLU A 449 -4.51 8.82 -18.33
C GLU A 449 -4.72 8.89 -19.85
N LEU A 450 -5.53 7.95 -20.39
CA LEU A 450 -5.76 7.83 -21.83
C LEU A 450 -6.84 8.77 -22.37
N HIS A 451 -7.90 9.02 -21.58
CA HIS A 451 -9.15 9.52 -22.13
C HIS A 451 -9.72 10.74 -21.43
N TYR A 452 -9.26 11.06 -20.20
CA TYR A 452 -9.77 12.24 -19.52
C TYR A 452 -9.29 13.52 -20.19
N GLN A 453 -10.24 14.43 -20.50
CA GLN A 453 -9.96 15.74 -21.03
C GLN A 453 -10.95 16.77 -20.51
N THR A 454 -10.48 17.98 -20.27
CA THR A 454 -11.33 19.12 -19.95
C THR A 454 -10.63 20.42 -20.32
N SER A 455 -11.37 21.37 -20.87
CA SER A 455 -10.90 22.74 -21.13
C SER A 455 -11.24 23.72 -20.01
N ALA A 456 -11.82 23.23 -18.91
CA ALA A 456 -12.01 24.03 -17.69
C ALA A 456 -10.65 24.52 -17.15
N PRO A 457 -10.61 25.57 -16.32
CA PRO A 457 -9.37 25.99 -15.64
C PRO A 457 -8.72 24.81 -14.90
N GLY A 458 -7.38 24.72 -14.99
CA GLY A 458 -6.65 23.55 -14.47
C GLY A 458 -6.88 22.25 -15.27
N GLY A 459 -7.37 22.38 -16.52
CA GLY A 459 -7.80 21.27 -17.35
C GLY A 459 -6.67 20.36 -17.87
N GLN A 460 -7.08 19.32 -18.58
CA GLN A 460 -6.19 18.27 -19.08
C GLN A 460 -6.45 17.95 -20.55
N GLN A 461 -5.37 17.61 -21.25
CA GLN A 461 -5.40 17.12 -22.63
C GLN A 461 -5.39 15.59 -22.64
N VAL A 462 -6.12 15.00 -23.61
CA VAL A 462 -6.13 13.55 -23.86
C VAL A 462 -4.82 13.08 -24.49
N ASN A 463 -4.36 11.88 -24.13
CA ASN A 463 -3.29 11.17 -24.85
C ASN A 463 -3.59 9.67 -24.97
N THR A 464 -4.22 9.27 -26.07
CA THR A 464 -4.53 7.87 -26.37
C THR A 464 -3.33 7.05 -26.88
N GLY A 465 -2.17 7.70 -27.08
CA GLY A 465 -0.94 7.07 -27.59
C GLY A 465 -0.03 6.50 -26.49
N LEU A 466 -0.47 6.49 -25.24
CA LEU A 466 0.35 5.98 -24.13
C LEU A 466 0.65 4.50 -24.27
N SER A 467 1.90 4.15 -24.01
CA SER A 467 2.38 2.76 -23.95
C SER A 467 2.49 2.28 -22.50
N ALA A 468 2.34 0.98 -22.29
CA ALA A 468 2.50 0.37 -20.98
C ALA A 468 3.90 0.61 -20.40
N GLU A 469 3.95 0.98 -19.12
CA GLU A 469 5.19 1.01 -18.36
C GLU A 469 5.72 -0.41 -18.15
N ARG A 470 7.02 -0.58 -18.20
CA ARG A 470 7.70 -1.86 -17.98
C ARG A 470 8.87 -1.68 -17.04
N ILE A 471 8.98 -2.57 -16.07
CA ILE A 471 10.12 -2.64 -15.17
C ILE A 471 10.87 -3.97 -15.33
N ARG A 472 12.20 -3.89 -15.23
CA ARG A 472 13.09 -5.04 -15.03
C ARG A 472 13.80 -4.86 -13.71
N THR A 473 13.66 -5.84 -12.83
CA THR A 473 14.25 -5.85 -11.50
C THR A 473 15.30 -6.94 -11.39
N TYR A 474 16.48 -6.58 -10.88
CA TYR A 474 17.52 -7.48 -10.43
C TYR A 474 17.71 -7.26 -8.93
N GLU A 475 17.66 -8.33 -8.15
CA GLU A 475 17.75 -8.23 -6.70
C GLU A 475 18.56 -9.40 -6.13
N ALA A 476 19.43 -9.12 -5.16
CA ALA A 476 20.09 -10.12 -4.35
C ALA A 476 19.75 -9.87 -2.88
N VAL A 477 19.34 -10.91 -2.17
CA VAL A 477 18.94 -10.85 -0.76
C VAL A 477 19.79 -11.82 0.05
N LEU A 478 20.30 -11.34 1.18
CA LEU A 478 20.90 -12.15 2.24
C LEU A 478 20.01 -12.05 3.48
N GLU A 479 19.56 -13.19 3.99
CA GLU A 479 18.87 -13.32 5.26
C GLU A 479 19.74 -14.12 6.22
N GLN A 480 19.97 -13.57 7.42
CA GLN A 480 20.82 -14.17 8.42
C GLN A 480 20.11 -14.15 9.79
N GLN A 481 19.92 -15.30 10.40
CA GLN A 481 19.66 -15.37 11.84
C GLN A 481 20.96 -15.07 12.59
N VAL A 482 20.97 -13.98 13.36
CA VAL A 482 22.17 -13.51 14.07
C VAL A 482 22.16 -13.82 15.57
N ALA A 483 20.97 -14.11 16.12
CA ALA A 483 20.78 -14.50 17.51
C ALA A 483 19.42 -15.21 17.66
N ALA A 484 19.14 -15.80 18.83
CA ALA A 484 17.81 -16.30 19.15
C ALA A 484 16.79 -15.16 19.07
N GLY A 485 15.80 -15.31 18.16
CA GLY A 485 14.81 -14.27 17.86
C GLY A 485 15.34 -13.06 17.07
N GLY A 486 16.59 -13.10 16.59
CA GLY A 486 17.22 -12.02 15.82
C GLY A 486 17.43 -12.40 14.35
N ARG A 487 16.98 -11.53 13.41
CA ARG A 487 17.15 -11.68 11.96
C ARG A 487 17.69 -10.39 11.36
N ALA A 488 18.76 -10.50 10.58
CA ALA A 488 19.27 -9.44 9.73
C ALA A 488 18.98 -9.75 8.27
N THR A 489 18.64 -8.73 7.48
CA THR A 489 18.42 -8.84 6.05
C THR A 489 19.19 -7.77 5.31
N LEU A 490 19.79 -8.11 4.17
CA LEU A 490 20.40 -7.18 3.24
C LEU A 490 19.83 -7.47 1.86
N SER A 491 19.17 -6.49 1.26
CA SER A 491 18.75 -6.54 -0.15
C SER A 491 19.54 -5.50 -0.94
N VAL A 492 20.07 -5.89 -2.09
CA VAL A 492 20.68 -4.98 -3.08
C VAL A 492 19.92 -5.14 -4.39
N PHE A 493 19.46 -4.03 -4.95
CA PHE A 493 18.57 -4.07 -6.11
C PHE A 493 18.94 -3.04 -7.18
N GLN A 494 18.56 -3.36 -8.41
CA GLN A 494 18.57 -2.45 -9.55
C GLN A 494 17.30 -2.62 -10.38
N ASN A 495 16.61 -1.51 -10.60
CA ASN A 495 15.39 -1.43 -11.39
C ASN A 495 15.64 -0.58 -12.64
N TYR A 496 15.14 -1.04 -13.78
CA TYR A 496 15.05 -0.27 -15.02
C TYR A 496 13.58 -0.12 -15.40
N VAL A 497 13.10 1.12 -15.43
CA VAL A 497 11.74 1.46 -15.86
C VAL A 497 11.82 2.07 -17.25
N ALA A 498 11.00 1.57 -18.16
CA ALA A 498 10.84 2.10 -19.51
C ALA A 498 9.39 2.56 -19.72
N ASN A 499 9.20 3.55 -20.59
CA ASN A 499 7.89 4.14 -20.93
C ASN A 499 7.15 4.69 -19.70
N LEU A 500 7.89 5.30 -18.78
CA LEU A 500 7.30 5.86 -17.58
C LEU A 500 6.20 6.87 -17.94
N ILE A 501 4.99 6.67 -17.44
CA ILE A 501 3.88 7.61 -17.60
C ILE A 501 3.99 8.66 -16.50
N SER A 502 4.01 9.93 -16.89
CA SER A 502 4.09 11.05 -15.96
C SER A 502 3.23 12.21 -16.43
N GLN A 503 2.60 12.90 -15.50
CA GLN A 503 1.84 14.11 -15.75
C GLN A 503 2.77 15.33 -15.74
N SER A 504 2.56 16.25 -16.65
CA SER A 504 3.23 17.55 -16.73
C SER A 504 2.27 18.60 -17.31
N ALA A 505 2.61 19.87 -17.14
CA ALA A 505 1.88 20.95 -17.80
C ALA A 505 2.49 21.25 -19.17
N ASP A 506 1.66 21.39 -20.19
CA ASP A 506 2.07 21.85 -21.52
C ASP A 506 2.50 23.32 -21.43
N PRO A 507 3.74 23.68 -21.83
CA PRO A 507 4.25 25.03 -21.69
C PRO A 507 3.51 26.06 -22.56
N ASN A 508 2.78 25.63 -23.59
CA ASN A 508 2.06 26.53 -24.51
C ASN A 508 0.61 26.76 -24.10
N THR A 509 -0.05 25.74 -23.55
CA THR A 509 -1.48 25.79 -23.21
C THR A 509 -1.73 25.88 -21.70
N GLY A 510 -0.76 25.50 -20.87
CA GLY A 510 -0.90 25.37 -19.42
C GLY A 510 -1.73 24.14 -18.99
N LEU A 511 -2.31 23.41 -19.94
CA LEU A 511 -3.10 22.22 -19.63
C LEU A 511 -2.22 21.07 -19.17
N LEU A 512 -2.71 20.25 -18.25
CA LEU A 512 -2.06 19.02 -17.84
C LEU A 512 -2.15 17.96 -18.94
N TYR A 513 -1.15 17.10 -19.05
CA TYR A 513 -1.17 15.94 -19.95
C TYR A 513 -0.29 14.81 -19.43
N PHE A 514 -0.66 13.59 -19.77
CA PHE A 514 0.16 12.42 -19.52
C PHE A 514 1.00 12.07 -20.76
N SER A 515 2.25 11.70 -20.55
CA SER A 515 3.14 11.25 -21.62
C SER A 515 4.06 10.14 -21.11
N ASN A 516 4.48 9.27 -22.04
CA ASN A 516 5.59 8.37 -21.73
C ASN A 516 6.88 9.17 -21.77
N VAL A 517 7.42 9.44 -20.59
CA VAL A 517 8.69 10.14 -20.43
C VAL A 517 9.74 9.14 -20.00
N ALA A 518 10.99 9.40 -20.36
CA ALA A 518 12.19 8.86 -19.77
C ALA A 518 12.30 7.34 -19.56
N ARG A 519 13.54 6.92 -19.56
CA ARG A 519 14.00 5.65 -19.00
C ARG A 519 14.60 5.93 -17.62
N VAL A 520 14.07 5.28 -16.60
CA VAL A 520 14.53 5.50 -15.24
C VAL A 520 15.32 4.30 -14.76
N ARG A 521 16.43 4.58 -14.07
CA ARG A 521 17.21 3.60 -13.34
C ARG A 521 17.18 3.92 -11.85
N THR A 522 16.79 2.93 -11.04
CA THR A 522 16.91 3.01 -9.59
C THR A 522 17.87 1.95 -9.11
N ARG A 523 18.83 2.33 -8.27
CA ARG A 523 19.76 1.43 -7.58
C ARG A 523 19.69 1.68 -6.09
N GLY A 524 19.77 0.62 -5.30
CA GLY A 524 19.71 0.77 -3.86
C GLY A 524 20.13 -0.45 -3.06
N ALA A 525 20.17 -0.23 -1.76
CA ALA A 525 20.38 -1.27 -0.77
C ALA A 525 19.47 -1.02 0.43
N GLU A 526 18.89 -2.09 0.97
CA GLU A 526 18.03 -2.09 2.14
C GLU A 526 18.65 -3.03 3.17
N LEU A 527 18.98 -2.49 4.34
CA LEU A 527 19.45 -3.24 5.50
C LEU A 527 18.31 -3.27 6.53
N GLY A 528 17.89 -4.45 6.94
CA GLY A 528 16.89 -4.68 7.98
C GLY A 528 17.47 -5.44 9.16
N TYR A 529 16.97 -5.15 10.35
CA TYR A 529 17.23 -5.92 11.54
C TYR A 529 15.98 -6.01 12.40
N GLU A 530 15.61 -7.24 12.74
CA GLU A 530 14.49 -7.53 13.64
C GLU A 530 14.99 -8.37 14.80
N GLN A 531 14.57 -8.03 16.03
CA GLN A 531 14.88 -8.77 17.24
C GLN A 531 13.66 -8.87 18.13
N ASN A 532 13.35 -10.10 18.53
CA ASN A 532 12.34 -10.41 19.53
C ASN A 532 13.04 -11.02 20.74
N TRP A 533 12.93 -10.38 21.90
CA TRP A 533 13.50 -10.92 23.14
C TRP A 533 12.46 -11.70 23.93
N PRO A 534 12.88 -12.73 24.70
CA PRO A 534 11.97 -13.55 25.52
C PRO A 534 11.12 -12.72 26.50
N GLY A 535 11.63 -11.57 26.99
CA GLY A 535 10.88 -10.62 27.83
C GLY A 535 9.83 -9.80 27.08
N GLY A 536 9.52 -10.12 25.80
CA GLY A 536 8.48 -9.46 25.02
C GLY A 536 8.88 -8.10 24.44
N THR A 537 10.12 -7.64 24.64
CA THR A 537 10.69 -6.49 23.93
C THR A 537 10.89 -6.85 22.47
N ARG A 538 10.60 -5.93 21.57
CA ARG A 538 10.79 -6.08 20.11
C ARG A 538 11.48 -4.87 19.55
N LEU A 539 12.39 -5.08 18.61
CA LEU A 539 13.03 -4.04 17.82
C LEU A 539 12.91 -4.42 16.34
N ARG A 540 12.47 -3.49 15.51
CA ARG A 540 12.60 -3.53 14.06
C ARG A 540 13.26 -2.25 13.62
N THR A 541 14.35 -2.36 12.89
CA THR A 541 15.03 -1.21 12.29
C THR A 541 15.38 -1.49 10.86
N SER A 542 15.35 -0.47 10.02
CA SER A 542 15.79 -0.58 8.63
C SER A 542 16.46 0.71 8.17
N TYR A 543 17.48 0.54 7.34
CA TYR A 543 18.08 1.63 6.59
C TYR A 543 17.99 1.33 5.10
N SER A 544 17.46 2.29 4.33
CA SER A 544 17.34 2.20 2.88
C SER A 544 18.17 3.31 2.24
N PHE A 545 19.07 2.91 1.35
CA PHE A 545 19.78 3.78 0.42
C PHE A 545 19.26 3.53 -0.98
N GLN A 546 18.91 4.59 -1.70
CA GLN A 546 18.40 4.49 -3.05
C GLN A 546 18.75 5.72 -3.86
N HIS A 547 18.96 5.52 -5.16
CA HIS A 547 19.22 6.58 -6.12
C HIS A 547 18.45 6.31 -7.40
N SER A 548 17.47 7.16 -7.67
CA SER A 548 16.63 7.10 -8.86
C SER A 548 16.98 8.26 -9.79
N GLU A 549 17.33 7.93 -11.02
CA GLU A 549 17.76 8.90 -12.03
C GLU A 549 17.09 8.63 -13.38
N ASP A 550 16.75 9.67 -14.07
CA ASP A 550 16.44 9.65 -15.50
C ASP A 550 17.73 9.36 -16.27
N ILE A 551 17.74 8.25 -17.03
CA ILE A 551 18.96 7.81 -17.75
C ILE A 551 19.32 8.75 -18.90
N ASP A 552 18.31 9.39 -19.50
CA ASP A 552 18.49 10.22 -20.70
C ASP A 552 19.03 11.62 -20.34
N THR A 553 18.62 12.15 -19.17
CA THR A 553 19.05 13.48 -18.70
C THR A 553 20.10 13.44 -17.59
N GLY A 554 20.27 12.31 -16.91
CA GLY A 554 21.13 12.16 -15.72
C GLY A 554 20.56 12.84 -14.46
N GLN A 555 19.36 13.37 -14.51
CA GLN A 555 18.75 14.08 -13.38
C GLN A 555 18.14 13.11 -12.34
N THR A 556 18.31 13.43 -11.07
CA THR A 556 17.62 12.72 -9.98
C THR A 556 16.12 12.98 -10.05
N LEU A 557 15.31 11.96 -9.82
CA LEU A 557 13.85 12.09 -9.81
C LEU A 557 13.36 12.98 -8.67
N SER A 558 12.29 13.75 -8.94
CA SER A 558 11.55 14.47 -7.90
C SER A 558 10.93 13.48 -6.90
N ASN A 559 10.66 13.96 -5.68
CA ASN A 559 10.07 13.20 -4.57
C ASN A 559 10.74 11.83 -4.29
N SER A 560 12.05 11.76 -4.49
CA SER A 560 12.86 10.53 -4.33
C SER A 560 13.87 10.73 -3.19
N PRO A 561 13.57 10.28 -1.96
CA PRO A 561 14.50 10.37 -0.85
C PRO A 561 15.67 9.41 -1.07
N ARG A 562 16.90 9.88 -0.85
CA ARG A 562 18.11 9.09 -1.03
C ARG A 562 18.41 8.17 0.16
N HIS A 563 18.09 8.64 1.36
CA HIS A 563 18.33 7.92 2.61
C HIS A 563 17.06 7.90 3.45
N MET A 564 16.74 6.74 3.98
CA MET A 564 15.68 6.55 4.96
C MET A 564 16.18 5.65 6.09
N LEU A 565 15.86 6.03 7.34
CA LEU A 565 16.09 5.18 8.51
C LEU A 565 14.79 5.06 9.28
N LYS A 566 14.46 3.85 9.70
CA LYS A 566 13.24 3.57 10.47
C LYS A 566 13.59 2.72 11.68
N ILE A 567 13.04 3.07 12.82
CA ILE A 567 13.23 2.38 14.09
C ILE A 567 11.85 2.22 14.72
N ASN A 568 11.47 0.99 14.96
CA ASN A 568 10.25 0.62 15.65
C ASN A 568 10.65 -0.27 16.84
N ALA A 569 10.42 0.22 18.05
CA ALA A 569 10.75 -0.51 19.28
C ALA A 569 9.54 -0.59 20.19
N THR A 570 9.27 -1.77 20.75
CA THR A 570 8.25 -1.94 21.79
C THR A 570 8.84 -2.69 22.98
N ALA A 571 8.46 -2.29 24.18
CA ALA A 571 8.85 -3.00 25.40
C ALA A 571 7.67 -3.07 26.37
N PRO A 572 7.52 -4.19 27.11
CA PRO A 572 6.65 -4.21 28.28
C PRO A 572 7.19 -3.25 29.31
N LEU A 573 6.29 -2.64 30.10
CA LEU A 573 6.65 -1.73 31.19
C LEU A 573 6.67 -2.51 32.52
N TRP A 574 6.27 -1.84 33.61
CA TRP A 574 6.27 -2.43 34.95
C TRP A 574 5.23 -3.56 35.17
N ARG A 575 4.32 -3.77 34.20
CA ARG A 575 3.32 -4.84 34.18
C ARG A 575 3.22 -5.40 32.78
N ASP A 576 2.96 -6.68 32.63
CA ASP A 576 2.82 -7.36 31.34
C ASP A 576 1.67 -6.82 30.48
N ASP A 577 0.66 -6.22 31.14
CA ASP A 577 -0.48 -5.58 30.47
C ASP A 577 -0.15 -4.22 29.85
N TRP A 578 0.99 -3.62 30.19
CA TRP A 578 1.39 -2.30 29.72
C TRP A 578 2.61 -2.38 28.82
N ARG A 579 2.55 -1.69 27.70
CA ARG A 579 3.62 -1.66 26.70
C ARG A 579 3.85 -0.25 26.19
N ALA A 580 5.10 0.14 26.06
CA ALA A 580 5.48 1.33 25.31
C ALA A 580 5.91 0.97 23.90
N GLY A 581 5.49 1.75 22.92
CA GLY A 581 5.92 1.68 21.52
C GLY A 581 6.54 3.00 21.09
N VAL A 582 7.74 2.94 20.52
CA VAL A 582 8.44 4.10 19.94
C VAL A 582 8.67 3.84 18.47
N GLU A 583 8.28 4.79 17.65
CA GLU A 583 8.59 4.83 16.22
C GLU A 583 9.43 6.08 15.93
N ALA A 584 10.54 5.92 15.23
CA ALA A 584 11.35 7.03 14.73
C ALA A 584 11.67 6.82 13.26
N GLN A 585 11.46 7.84 12.44
CA GLN A 585 11.66 7.79 11.00
C GLN A 585 12.49 9.00 10.56
N TYR A 586 13.53 8.74 9.78
CA TYR A 586 14.28 9.74 9.04
C TYR A 586 14.04 9.59 7.55
N ILE A 587 13.77 10.71 6.88
CA ILE A 587 13.70 10.81 5.42
C ILE A 587 14.64 11.94 5.01
N SER A 588 15.54 11.69 4.05
CA SER A 588 16.44 12.72 3.52
C SER A 588 15.68 13.76 2.68
N ASN A 589 16.35 14.83 2.29
CA ASN A 589 15.80 15.84 1.38
C ASN A 589 15.27 15.23 0.08
N ARG A 590 14.23 15.86 -0.47
CA ARG A 590 13.58 15.45 -1.72
C ARG A 590 13.43 16.66 -2.64
N LEU A 591 13.62 16.45 -3.94
CA LEU A 591 13.37 17.46 -4.95
C LEU A 591 11.85 17.67 -5.13
N THR A 592 11.46 18.92 -5.37
CA THR A 592 10.12 19.34 -5.81
C THR A 592 10.16 19.78 -7.28
N ALA A 593 9.06 20.26 -7.82
CA ALA A 593 9.02 20.79 -9.18
C ALA A 593 9.92 22.04 -9.35
N SER A 594 10.07 22.89 -8.31
CA SER A 594 10.78 24.16 -8.36
C SER A 594 11.91 24.33 -7.35
N GLY A 595 12.26 23.27 -6.59
CA GLY A 595 13.27 23.34 -5.54
C GLY A 595 13.45 22.04 -4.78
N ALA A 596 13.53 22.12 -3.46
CA ALA A 596 13.68 20.94 -2.61
C ALA A 596 13.03 21.17 -1.23
N VAL A 597 12.55 20.10 -0.61
CA VAL A 597 12.19 20.06 0.80
C VAL A 597 13.31 19.43 1.62
N GLY A 598 13.56 19.97 2.81
CA GLY A 598 14.59 19.47 3.71
C GLY A 598 14.27 18.11 4.30
N GLY A 599 15.30 17.34 4.61
CA GLY A 599 15.15 16.09 5.36
C GLY A 599 14.67 16.32 6.79
N TYR A 600 14.03 15.30 7.36
CA TYR A 600 13.44 15.41 8.69
C TYR A 600 13.45 14.09 9.47
N TRP A 601 13.33 14.21 10.80
CA TRP A 601 13.03 13.13 11.72
C TRP A 601 11.64 13.31 12.30
N ILE A 602 10.86 12.24 12.35
CA ILE A 602 9.58 12.17 13.07
C ILE A 602 9.70 11.07 14.11
N THR A 603 9.25 11.36 15.33
CA THR A 603 9.21 10.39 16.43
C THR A 603 7.81 10.33 16.98
N ASN A 604 7.27 9.14 17.13
CA ASN A 604 5.97 8.86 17.72
C ASN A 604 6.16 7.99 18.97
N LEU A 605 5.28 8.19 19.95
CA LEU A 605 5.26 7.42 21.19
C LEU A 605 3.83 6.91 21.43
N THR A 606 3.69 5.64 21.72
CA THR A 606 2.41 5.03 22.10
C THR A 606 2.55 4.28 23.42
N LEU A 607 1.64 4.53 24.32
CA LEU A 607 1.44 3.75 25.55
C LEU A 607 0.18 2.90 25.35
N LEU A 608 0.33 1.59 25.41
CA LEU A 608 -0.74 0.61 25.25
C LEU A 608 -0.96 -0.14 26.55
N ALA A 609 -2.20 -0.12 27.07
CA ALA A 609 -2.67 -0.99 28.14
C ALA A 609 -3.62 -2.04 27.54
N THR A 610 -3.14 -3.28 27.37
CA THR A 610 -3.95 -4.36 26.79
C THR A 610 -5.04 -4.85 27.72
N ARG A 611 -4.93 -4.55 29.01
CA ARG A 611 -5.93 -4.84 30.05
C ARG A 611 -5.92 -3.71 31.10
N LEU A 612 -6.50 -2.55 30.74
CA LEU A 612 -6.70 -1.46 31.69
C LEU A 612 -7.69 -1.85 32.81
N ALA A 613 -8.74 -2.59 32.41
CA ALA A 613 -9.71 -3.29 33.24
C ALA A 613 -10.14 -4.59 32.52
N PRO A 614 -10.90 -5.50 33.15
CA PRO A 614 -11.44 -6.66 32.45
C PRO A 614 -12.10 -6.27 31.13
N SER A 615 -11.67 -6.88 30.03
CA SER A 615 -12.16 -6.61 28.66
C SER A 615 -11.93 -5.20 28.11
N LEU A 616 -11.22 -4.31 28.80
CA LEU A 616 -10.97 -2.93 28.40
C LEU A 616 -9.49 -2.73 28.03
N GLU A 617 -9.24 -2.41 26.76
CA GLU A 617 -7.96 -1.98 26.23
C GLU A 617 -7.93 -0.46 26.04
N MET A 618 -6.78 0.18 26.30
CA MET A 618 -6.58 1.61 26.07
C MET A 618 -5.23 1.83 25.39
N SER A 619 -5.19 2.78 24.46
CA SER A 619 -3.92 3.33 23.98
C SER A 619 -3.90 4.85 24.00
N ALA A 620 -2.76 5.43 24.37
CA ALA A 620 -2.48 6.86 24.28
C ALA A 620 -1.26 7.06 23.38
N SER A 621 -1.42 7.81 22.30
CA SER A 621 -0.38 8.03 21.30
C SER A 621 -0.08 9.52 21.15
N LEU A 622 1.22 9.84 21.03
CA LEU A 622 1.74 11.14 20.68
C LEU A 622 2.48 11.00 19.34
N TYR A 623 1.98 11.67 18.32
CA TYR A 623 2.58 11.70 16.99
C TYR A 623 3.40 12.97 16.84
N ASN A 624 4.52 12.88 16.10
CA ASN A 624 5.46 13.99 15.93
C ASN A 624 5.83 14.63 17.28
N LEU A 625 6.34 13.81 18.20
CA LEU A 625 6.63 14.15 19.60
C LEU A 625 7.39 15.49 19.77
N PHE A 626 8.33 15.77 18.87
CA PHE A 626 9.18 16.95 18.91
C PHE A 626 8.64 18.15 18.12
N ASP A 627 7.38 18.07 17.64
CA ASP A 627 6.71 19.11 16.86
C ASP A 627 7.53 19.58 15.65
N ARG A 628 8.16 18.64 14.95
CA ARG A 628 8.98 18.93 13.78
C ARG A 628 8.10 19.47 12.65
N ARG A 629 8.43 20.65 12.15
CA ARG A 629 7.84 21.18 10.91
C ARG A 629 8.52 20.54 9.70
N TYR A 630 7.75 19.99 8.79
CA TYR A 630 8.23 19.35 7.57
C TYR A 630 7.17 19.48 6.47
N ALA A 631 7.59 19.30 5.22
CA ALA A 631 6.72 19.38 4.07
C ALA A 631 6.93 18.19 3.14
N ASP A 632 5.89 17.84 2.40
CA ASP A 632 5.93 16.85 1.34
C ASP A 632 5.88 17.52 -0.05
N PRO A 633 6.68 17.06 -1.03
CA PRO A 633 6.53 17.45 -2.42
C PRO A 633 5.16 17.05 -2.97
N VAL A 634 4.59 17.87 -3.84
CA VAL A 634 3.29 17.63 -4.50
C VAL A 634 3.41 17.75 -6.01
N GLY A 635 2.34 17.41 -6.73
CA GLY A 635 2.28 17.38 -8.17
C GLY A 635 1.93 18.71 -8.83
N PRO A 636 1.94 18.75 -10.18
CA PRO A 636 1.68 19.97 -10.96
C PRO A 636 0.22 20.45 -10.90
N GLU A 637 -0.69 19.63 -10.39
CA GLU A 637 -2.08 19.98 -10.10
C GLU A 637 -2.20 20.95 -8.91
N GLN A 638 -1.13 21.10 -8.13
CA GLN A 638 -1.09 21.99 -6.97
C GLN A 638 -0.37 23.29 -7.32
N PRO A 639 -0.88 24.46 -6.91
CA PRO A 639 -0.16 25.73 -7.06
C PRO A 639 1.09 25.82 -6.17
N GLN A 640 1.17 24.99 -5.12
CA GLN A 640 2.34 24.85 -4.26
C GLN A 640 3.32 23.82 -4.84
N SER A 641 4.62 23.98 -4.57
CA SER A 641 5.62 22.93 -4.87
C SER A 641 5.80 21.91 -3.76
N SER A 642 5.32 22.25 -2.57
CA SER A 642 5.32 21.38 -1.38
C SER A 642 4.25 21.82 -0.39
N ILE A 643 3.72 20.90 0.40
CA ILE A 643 2.69 21.17 1.39
C ILE A 643 3.19 20.80 2.78
N GLN A 644 3.04 21.75 3.71
CA GLN A 644 3.39 21.55 5.11
C GLN A 644 2.50 20.49 5.75
N GLN A 645 3.13 19.57 6.47
CA GLN A 645 2.49 18.46 7.16
C GLN A 645 2.16 18.80 8.62
N ASP A 646 1.42 17.89 9.27
CA ASP A 646 0.95 18.10 10.63
C ASP A 646 2.10 18.17 11.64
N GLY A 647 1.99 19.08 12.60
CA GLY A 647 2.81 19.15 13.80
C GLY A 647 2.46 18.07 14.83
N ARG A 648 2.76 18.34 16.09
CA ARG A 648 2.45 17.41 17.18
C ARG A 648 0.94 17.16 17.29
N ALA A 649 0.59 15.87 17.46
CA ALA A 649 -0.78 15.43 17.62
C ALA A 649 -0.87 14.33 18.68
N PHE A 650 -2.03 14.16 19.27
CA PHE A 650 -2.29 13.09 20.22
C PHE A 650 -3.56 12.33 19.87
N ARG A 651 -3.64 11.07 20.30
CA ARG A 651 -4.85 10.24 20.20
C ARG A 651 -4.99 9.41 21.47
N LEU A 652 -6.20 9.39 22.02
CA LEU A 652 -6.60 8.47 23.07
C LEU A 652 -7.67 7.54 22.50
N LYS A 653 -7.44 6.23 22.62
CA LYS A 653 -8.33 5.19 22.09
C LYS A 653 -8.69 4.18 23.16
N PHE A 654 -9.95 3.75 23.18
CA PHE A 654 -10.47 2.70 24.02
C PHE A 654 -11.11 1.62 23.16
N THR A 655 -10.99 0.37 23.60
CA THR A 655 -11.69 -0.77 23.00
C THR A 655 -12.20 -1.66 24.13
N TYR A 656 -13.50 -1.88 24.14
CA TYR A 656 -14.17 -2.78 25.10
C TYR A 656 -14.72 -4.01 24.37
N THR A 657 -14.46 -5.21 24.94
CA THR A 657 -14.91 -6.49 24.36
C THR A 657 -15.95 -7.12 25.26
N PHE A 658 -17.18 -7.24 24.78
CA PHE A 658 -18.25 -8.04 25.39
C PHE A 658 -18.07 -9.50 24.91
N ARG A 659 -17.88 -10.42 25.84
CA ARG A 659 -17.74 -11.86 25.57
C ARG A 659 -19.01 -12.61 25.91
#